data_88cc92ac2db5da338765bb76e2ac87f2
#
_entry.id   88cc92ac2db5da338765bb76e2ac87f2
#
_cell.length_a   1.000
_cell.length_b   1.000
_cell.length_c   1.000
_cell.angle_alpha   90.00
_cell.angle_beta   90.00
_cell.angle_gamma   90.00
#
_symmetry.space_group_name_H-M   'P 1'
#
loop_
_entity.id
_entity.type
_entity.pdbx_description
1 polymer ?
#
loop_
_entity_poly.entity_id
_entity_poly.type
_entity_poly.pdbx_seq_one_letter_code
_entity_poly.pdbx_strand_id
1 'polypeptide(L)'
;MKRLLSALLSLVLVFSYTGMAMAINEGGKTQTKLQAAPNAKTIELAFVFDGPSDKNASVLKTFQQTITRSLLPDYKASFPSDLVFTGDWSEKGAIAVSDKALASRARMVISLGYMSSNYYAGKQNKNKYVVTIDQYGLRDFGDKFFNPMQQTANDFVTFKKLVPTIKKSAILMNESFYKTETNWQNSIAKKLKEKDCDIDFVIIPISNNIKGSLSNIPSDVDSVFVTPLYNLSTEQRKEMYEYLKSKKLPSFSSVGREDVDLGALLGTSTFDVDKKLAEATSFNIHGVLHGNVVKNEKIPFYDDKVIFYNSDTGEAVGYVAPLRLLNNATTISHKELPKYSLGTLLDAVSSGNLDIKRKQYLISAARRSVASAYLRYLPTLRLDLGYQSFNDSYARSYAGVPTHAGSFTVAMDQVLYSPDLVTNIIVKHKKLKFDKAEEILTRANTEYNVGNLYIETLMLENMVKVQEETLQETRENLAIARVREKTGKCGYEEVLRWAGEVSEQEKKLLSMQADYKNLKVTINKLLNQDQKTDFAFTPLTASDPAFFTSDLHIIDHVRNPQKLSKFTDMLVQEAIYLSPETTKLKAAIAMKKAEMGNYMQKFLLPNAKMSLEYGTMYDRALPYESSANNQLKSGTASAMANVAQAEALALTGNPAMAMSAGSQTFLQAWNNSPYLNLDKTSLRFLIAAQWKPIEGGHKFAEIARCKAELNELNTYLNEVNTEIEMQVRTVVNRAISKYFMIEKSYKAMFAQAENYQMVKAKYLRGEVPINQIDDAQTLYFEAKLDALNSQYEFYKELIWVQRGLLSVNWTKASPGAKKWIQGIPAILPAEEDFTL
;
A
#
# COMPACT_ATOMS: atom_id res chain seq x y z
N MET A 1 -20.94 -24.76 -34.19
CA MET A 1 -21.66 -23.55 -33.77
C MET A 1 -21.53 -23.25 -32.28
N LYS A 2 -21.75 -24.19 -31.33
CA LYS A 2 -21.57 -23.93 -29.88
C LYS A 2 -20.14 -23.49 -29.44
N ARG A 3 -19.08 -24.00 -30.09
CA ARG A 3 -17.68 -23.56 -29.81
C ARG A 3 -17.33 -22.19 -30.39
N LEU A 4 -18.01 -21.72 -31.42
CA LEU A 4 -17.84 -20.38 -32.00
C LEU A 4 -18.60 -19.32 -31.17
N LEU A 5 -19.78 -19.64 -30.62
CA LEU A 5 -20.51 -18.75 -29.72
C LEU A 5 -19.81 -18.58 -28.36
N SER A 6 -19.24 -19.67 -27.82
CA SER A 6 -18.42 -19.60 -26.61
C SER A 6 -17.14 -18.80 -26.80
N ALA A 7 -16.49 -18.92 -27.97
CA ALA A 7 -15.32 -18.10 -28.31
C ALA A 7 -15.68 -16.64 -28.56
N LEU A 8 -16.84 -16.36 -29.16
CA LEU A 8 -17.34 -14.99 -29.34
C LEU A 8 -17.78 -14.34 -28.01
N LEU A 9 -18.43 -15.09 -27.11
CA LEU A 9 -18.77 -14.57 -25.76
C LEU A 9 -17.54 -14.37 -24.87
N SER A 10 -16.55 -15.27 -24.93
CA SER A 10 -15.27 -15.06 -24.24
C SER A 10 -14.47 -13.91 -24.88
N LEU A 11 -14.53 -13.71 -26.21
CA LEU A 11 -13.91 -12.56 -26.86
C LEU A 11 -14.62 -11.24 -26.46
N VAL A 12 -15.94 -11.21 -26.39
CA VAL A 12 -16.70 -10.02 -25.95
C VAL A 12 -16.48 -9.71 -24.47
N LEU A 13 -16.35 -10.73 -23.61
CA LEU A 13 -16.03 -10.54 -22.19
C LEU A 13 -14.55 -10.15 -21.94
N VAL A 14 -13.63 -10.73 -22.70
CA VAL A 14 -12.20 -10.31 -22.66
C VAL A 14 -12.06 -8.91 -23.23
N PHE A 15 -12.76 -8.53 -24.30
CA PHE A 15 -12.75 -7.18 -24.86
C PHE A 15 -13.47 -6.17 -23.95
N SER A 16 -14.49 -6.54 -23.18
CA SER A 16 -15.12 -5.63 -22.24
C SER A 16 -14.26 -5.40 -20.99
N TYR A 17 -13.51 -6.41 -20.53
CA TYR A 17 -12.64 -6.28 -19.34
C TYR A 17 -11.25 -5.73 -19.66
N THR A 18 -10.60 -6.14 -20.75
CA THR A 18 -9.35 -5.55 -21.22
C THR A 18 -9.55 -4.17 -21.82
N GLY A 19 -10.69 -3.93 -22.46
CA GLY A 19 -11.09 -2.61 -22.94
C GLY A 19 -11.35 -1.62 -21.82
N MET A 20 -11.94 -2.05 -20.69
CA MET A 20 -12.10 -1.18 -19.51
C MET A 20 -10.78 -0.90 -18.77
N ALA A 21 -9.89 -1.88 -18.66
CA ALA A 21 -8.56 -1.65 -18.06
C ALA A 21 -7.65 -0.80 -18.96
N MET A 22 -7.76 -0.93 -20.31
CA MET A 22 -7.06 -0.05 -21.25
C MET A 22 -7.71 1.34 -21.39
N ALA A 23 -9.02 1.47 -21.15
CA ALA A 23 -9.70 2.78 -21.16
C ALA A 23 -9.32 3.66 -19.96
N ILE A 24 -8.79 3.08 -18.89
CA ILE A 24 -8.23 3.85 -17.77
C ILE A 24 -6.80 4.32 -18.08
N ASN A 25 -6.03 3.57 -18.88
CA ASN A 25 -4.67 3.94 -19.27
C ASN A 25 -4.56 4.77 -20.56
N GLU A 26 -5.57 4.70 -21.44
CA GLU A 26 -5.71 5.61 -22.56
C GLU A 26 -7.00 6.39 -22.33
N GLY A 27 -6.90 7.69 -21.97
CA GLY A 27 -8.05 8.56 -21.78
C GLY A 27 -9.11 8.30 -22.86
N GLY A 28 -10.21 7.67 -22.45
CA GLY A 28 -11.21 7.04 -23.29
C GLY A 28 -11.67 7.94 -24.43
N LYS A 29 -11.20 7.68 -25.63
CA LYS A 29 -11.69 8.27 -26.85
C LYS A 29 -12.96 7.56 -27.31
N THR A 30 -14.04 7.71 -26.58
CA THR A 30 -15.36 7.68 -27.21
C THR A 30 -15.63 9.12 -27.66
N GLN A 31 -15.04 9.49 -28.79
CA GLN A 31 -15.41 10.72 -29.49
C GLN A 31 -16.84 10.51 -29.98
N THR A 32 -17.80 11.16 -29.35
CA THR A 32 -19.00 11.59 -30.07
C THR A 32 -18.46 12.40 -31.26
N LYS A 33 -18.50 11.85 -32.46
CA LYS A 33 -18.12 12.57 -33.68
C LYS A 33 -19.12 13.71 -33.82
N LEU A 34 -18.78 14.89 -33.33
CA LEU A 34 -19.38 16.10 -33.83
C LEU A 34 -19.19 16.06 -35.34
N GLN A 35 -20.24 15.84 -36.10
CA GLN A 35 -20.18 15.80 -37.57
C GLN A 35 -20.30 17.24 -38.07
N ALA A 36 -19.53 17.54 -39.12
CA ALA A 36 -19.67 18.80 -39.87
C ALA A 36 -21.10 18.93 -40.38
N ALA A 37 -21.66 20.13 -40.34
CA ALA A 37 -22.93 20.40 -40.98
C ALA A 37 -22.87 19.99 -42.46
N PRO A 38 -23.98 19.54 -43.08
CA PRO A 38 -23.98 19.07 -44.48
C PRO A 38 -23.40 20.09 -45.49
N ASN A 39 -23.44 21.39 -45.14
CA ASN A 39 -22.97 22.47 -45.99
C ASN A 39 -21.68 23.16 -45.46
N ALA A 40 -20.94 22.51 -44.51
CA ALA A 40 -19.73 23.08 -43.92
C ALA A 40 -18.65 23.30 -44.99
N LYS A 41 -18.09 24.50 -45.08
CA LYS A 41 -17.01 24.84 -46.02
C LYS A 41 -15.70 24.17 -45.58
N THR A 42 -15.06 23.46 -46.49
CA THR A 42 -13.72 22.86 -46.24
C THR A 42 -12.65 23.97 -46.27
N ILE A 43 -11.76 23.96 -45.29
CA ILE A 43 -10.65 24.91 -45.15
C ILE A 43 -9.36 24.14 -45.05
N GLU A 44 -8.45 24.37 -46.02
CA GLU A 44 -7.10 23.79 -45.99
C GLU A 44 -6.14 24.69 -45.23
N LEU A 45 -5.39 24.12 -44.30
CA LEU A 45 -4.42 24.79 -43.43
C LEU A 45 -3.02 24.23 -43.69
N ALA A 46 -2.02 25.11 -43.77
CA ALA A 46 -0.63 24.74 -43.88
C ALA A 46 0.11 24.88 -42.56
N PHE A 47 1.05 24.00 -42.32
CA PHE A 47 1.97 24.04 -41.16
C PHE A 47 3.41 24.25 -41.63
N VAL A 48 4.16 25.04 -40.84
CA VAL A 48 5.57 25.31 -41.13
C VAL A 48 6.38 25.04 -39.85
N PHE A 49 7.38 24.18 -39.99
CA PHE A 49 8.37 23.87 -38.92
C PHE A 49 9.76 24.33 -39.41
N ASP A 50 10.60 24.82 -38.49
CA ASP A 50 11.98 25.23 -38.78
C ASP A 50 12.92 24.09 -39.16
N GLY A 51 12.63 22.87 -38.67
CA GLY A 51 13.41 21.67 -38.99
C GLY A 51 12.78 20.38 -38.47
N PRO A 52 13.36 19.23 -38.76
CA PRO A 52 12.86 17.94 -38.33
C PRO A 52 13.07 17.79 -36.81
N SER A 53 12.02 17.29 -36.08
CA SER A 53 12.07 16.99 -34.65
C SER A 53 11.17 15.80 -34.36
N ASP A 54 11.55 14.99 -33.37
CA ASP A 54 10.74 13.88 -32.85
C ASP A 54 9.35 14.36 -32.36
N LYS A 55 9.24 15.61 -32.00
CA LYS A 55 8.03 16.26 -31.50
C LYS A 55 7.06 16.70 -32.60
N ASN A 56 7.53 16.93 -33.81
CA ASN A 56 6.71 17.52 -34.88
C ASN A 56 5.41 16.74 -35.15
N ALA A 57 5.49 15.39 -35.15
CA ALA A 57 4.33 14.54 -35.39
C ALA A 57 3.26 14.63 -34.28
N SER A 58 3.68 14.66 -33.03
CA SER A 58 2.76 14.76 -31.88
C SER A 58 2.12 16.14 -31.78
N VAL A 59 2.89 17.21 -31.98
CA VAL A 59 2.41 18.59 -32.01
C VAL A 59 1.41 18.76 -33.15
N LEU A 60 1.77 18.32 -34.37
CA LEU A 60 0.89 18.36 -35.54
C LEU A 60 -0.45 17.67 -35.26
N LYS A 61 -0.40 16.44 -34.70
CA LYS A 61 -1.62 15.70 -34.35
C LYS A 61 -2.49 16.43 -33.35
N THR A 62 -1.90 17.04 -32.30
CA THR A 62 -2.60 17.83 -31.30
C THR A 62 -3.30 19.03 -31.93
N PHE A 63 -2.58 19.77 -32.78
CA PHE A 63 -3.16 20.92 -33.51
C PHE A 63 -4.30 20.51 -34.44
N GLN A 64 -4.10 19.45 -35.23
CA GLN A 64 -5.12 18.93 -36.16
C GLN A 64 -6.40 18.53 -35.39
N GLN A 65 -6.28 17.79 -34.29
CA GLN A 65 -7.41 17.36 -33.49
C GLN A 65 -8.15 18.53 -32.85
N THR A 66 -7.41 19.46 -32.28
CA THR A 66 -7.98 20.63 -31.58
C THR A 66 -8.65 21.58 -32.55
N ILE A 67 -8.00 21.92 -33.68
CA ILE A 67 -8.56 22.78 -34.71
C ILE A 67 -9.82 22.15 -35.35
N THR A 68 -9.78 20.84 -35.66
CA THR A 68 -10.96 20.17 -36.19
C THR A 68 -12.14 20.27 -35.25
N ARG A 69 -11.93 20.02 -33.96
CA ARG A 69 -13.00 20.07 -32.93
C ARG A 69 -13.56 21.49 -32.77
N SER A 70 -12.68 22.48 -32.78
CA SER A 70 -13.05 23.88 -32.55
C SER A 70 -13.80 24.49 -33.71
N LEU A 71 -13.53 24.08 -34.95
CA LEU A 71 -14.17 24.62 -36.17
C LEU A 71 -15.51 23.95 -36.51
N LEU A 72 -15.80 22.79 -35.95
CA LEU A 72 -17.11 22.15 -36.10
C LEU A 72 -18.19 22.87 -35.25
N PRO A 73 -19.45 22.91 -35.75
CA PRO A 73 -19.97 22.32 -37.00
C PRO A 73 -19.81 23.20 -38.25
N ASP A 74 -19.34 24.45 -38.12
CA ASP A 74 -19.42 25.47 -39.15
C ASP A 74 -18.45 25.25 -40.34
N TYR A 75 -17.28 24.72 -40.04
CA TYR A 75 -16.22 24.49 -41.02
C TYR A 75 -15.61 23.10 -40.86
N LYS A 76 -15.15 22.54 -41.98
CA LYS A 76 -14.37 21.27 -42.01
C LYS A 76 -12.90 21.61 -42.24
N ALA A 77 -12.06 21.43 -41.22
CA ALA A 77 -10.61 21.58 -41.34
C ALA A 77 -10.02 20.42 -42.14
N SER A 78 -9.13 20.73 -43.08
CA SER A 78 -8.37 19.78 -43.87
C SER A 78 -6.87 20.05 -43.75
N PHE A 79 -6.08 19.01 -43.58
CA PHE A 79 -4.63 19.08 -43.32
C PHE A 79 -3.88 18.13 -44.27
N PRO A 80 -3.84 18.41 -45.57
CA PRO A 80 -3.12 17.60 -46.53
C PRO A 80 -1.63 17.53 -46.17
N SER A 81 -1.02 16.39 -46.37
CA SER A 81 0.41 16.15 -46.04
C SER A 81 1.36 17.02 -46.86
N ASP A 82 0.97 17.39 -48.08
CA ASP A 82 1.72 18.30 -48.96
C ASP A 82 1.67 19.77 -48.50
N LEU A 83 0.85 20.08 -47.52
CA LEU A 83 0.78 21.40 -46.86
C LEU A 83 1.53 21.46 -45.50
N VAL A 84 2.30 20.45 -45.21
CA VAL A 84 3.21 20.43 -44.03
C VAL A 84 4.64 20.67 -44.54
N PHE A 85 5.19 21.81 -44.22
CA PHE A 85 6.51 22.25 -44.68
C PHE A 85 7.51 22.20 -43.53
N THR A 86 8.64 21.50 -43.73
CA THR A 86 9.71 21.37 -42.73
C THR A 86 11.02 21.87 -43.28
N GLY A 87 11.67 22.80 -42.61
CA GLY A 87 12.99 23.31 -42.94
C GLY A 87 14.12 22.35 -42.53
N ASP A 88 15.32 22.90 -42.43
CA ASP A 88 16.57 22.16 -42.12
C ASP A 88 17.32 22.73 -40.92
N TRP A 89 16.63 23.46 -40.04
CA TRP A 89 17.19 24.21 -38.92
C TRP A 89 18.14 25.35 -39.33
N SER A 90 18.12 25.78 -40.60
CA SER A 90 18.82 26.96 -41.06
C SER A 90 17.85 28.11 -41.35
N GLU A 91 18.29 29.36 -41.19
CA GLU A 91 17.50 30.53 -41.53
C GLU A 91 17.05 30.49 -43.03
N LYS A 92 17.96 30.12 -43.94
CA LYS A 92 17.68 29.99 -45.36
C LYS A 92 16.59 28.91 -45.60
N GLY A 93 16.71 27.77 -44.96
CA GLY A 93 15.70 26.70 -45.05
C GLY A 93 14.35 27.14 -44.51
N ALA A 94 14.30 27.81 -43.38
CA ALA A 94 13.06 28.35 -42.81
C ALA A 94 12.37 29.37 -43.70
N ILE A 95 13.14 30.28 -44.37
CA ILE A 95 12.66 31.24 -45.34
C ILE A 95 12.08 30.52 -46.55
N ALA A 96 12.81 29.56 -47.14
CA ALA A 96 12.40 28.82 -48.31
C ALA A 96 11.09 28.05 -48.13
N VAL A 97 10.92 27.38 -46.97
CA VAL A 97 9.67 26.65 -46.66
C VAL A 97 8.53 27.59 -46.32
N SER A 98 8.82 28.75 -45.73
CA SER A 98 7.84 29.80 -45.44
C SER A 98 7.26 30.41 -46.72
N ASP A 99 8.11 30.67 -47.73
CA ASP A 99 7.64 31.17 -49.02
C ASP A 99 6.83 30.12 -49.80
N LYS A 100 7.23 28.84 -49.75
CA LYS A 100 6.43 27.74 -50.31
C LYS A 100 5.03 27.67 -49.66
N ALA A 101 4.96 27.84 -48.34
CA ALA A 101 3.68 27.81 -47.62
C ALA A 101 2.77 29.02 -48.04
N LEU A 102 3.35 30.21 -48.22
CA LEU A 102 2.60 31.37 -48.71
C LEU A 102 2.12 31.17 -50.17
N ALA A 103 2.91 30.54 -51.01
CA ALA A 103 2.55 30.22 -52.39
C ALA A 103 1.57 29.04 -52.51
N SER A 104 1.37 28.23 -51.48
CA SER A 104 0.52 27.04 -51.50
C SER A 104 -0.97 27.39 -51.69
N ARG A 105 -1.82 26.36 -51.86
CA ARG A 105 -3.30 26.53 -51.88
C ARG A 105 -3.95 26.71 -50.55
N ALA A 106 -3.20 26.55 -49.43
CA ALA A 106 -3.76 26.71 -48.09
C ALA A 106 -4.36 28.09 -47.87
N ARG A 107 -5.49 28.15 -47.18
CA ARG A 107 -6.16 29.42 -46.86
C ARG A 107 -5.41 30.21 -45.79
N MET A 108 -4.80 29.50 -44.82
CA MET A 108 -4.03 30.07 -43.75
C MET A 108 -2.78 29.25 -43.49
N VAL A 109 -1.77 29.87 -42.88
CA VAL A 109 -0.51 29.25 -42.51
C VAL A 109 -0.32 29.32 -41.00
N ILE A 110 0.06 28.22 -40.40
CA ILE A 110 0.42 28.09 -38.99
C ILE A 110 1.92 27.83 -38.88
N SER A 111 2.66 28.83 -38.39
CA SER A 111 4.11 28.74 -38.22
C SER A 111 4.42 28.30 -36.81
N LEU A 112 4.95 27.07 -36.67
CA LEU A 112 5.32 26.46 -35.40
C LEU A 112 6.84 26.60 -35.11
N GLY A 113 7.60 27.20 -36.01
CA GLY A 113 9.01 27.49 -35.86
C GLY A 113 9.30 28.94 -35.51
N TYR A 114 10.44 29.16 -34.80
CA TYR A 114 10.89 30.52 -34.47
C TYR A 114 11.38 31.29 -35.66
N MET A 115 12.27 30.72 -36.47
CA MET A 115 12.86 31.39 -37.64
C MET A 115 11.83 31.71 -38.70
N SER A 116 10.91 30.75 -38.99
CA SER A 116 9.79 30.99 -39.89
C SER A 116 8.82 32.05 -39.36
N SER A 117 8.51 32.04 -38.06
CA SER A 117 7.67 33.07 -37.46
C SER A 117 8.32 34.47 -37.52
N ASN A 118 9.62 34.55 -37.30
CA ASN A 118 10.40 35.77 -37.41
C ASN A 118 10.41 36.32 -38.87
N TYR A 119 10.59 35.43 -39.83
CA TYR A 119 10.49 35.81 -41.26
C TYR A 119 9.11 36.37 -41.60
N TYR A 120 8.05 35.73 -41.16
CA TYR A 120 6.70 36.21 -41.36
C TYR A 120 6.44 37.54 -40.65
N ALA A 121 7.03 37.81 -39.51
CA ALA A 121 6.90 39.05 -38.82
C ALA A 121 7.47 40.25 -39.63
N GLY A 122 8.63 40.05 -40.26
CA GLY A 122 9.33 41.09 -41.08
C GLY A 122 8.72 41.32 -42.46
N LYS A 123 7.88 40.40 -42.96
CA LYS A 123 7.39 40.44 -44.31
C LYS A 123 6.16 41.35 -44.41
N GLN A 124 6.25 42.47 -45.14
CA GLN A 124 5.14 43.31 -45.55
C GLN A 124 4.38 42.62 -46.71
N ASN A 125 3.06 42.79 -46.81
CA ASN A 125 2.19 42.19 -47.83
C ASN A 125 2.10 40.67 -47.83
N LYS A 126 1.38 40.12 -46.90
CA LYS A 126 1.02 38.72 -46.86
C LYS A 126 -0.32 38.49 -47.54
N ASN A 127 -0.33 37.68 -48.57
CA ASN A 127 -1.56 37.26 -49.26
C ASN A 127 -2.45 36.36 -48.43
N LYS A 128 -1.98 35.92 -47.25
CA LYS A 128 -2.64 34.96 -46.37
C LYS A 128 -2.53 35.37 -44.91
N TYR A 129 -3.48 34.92 -44.12
CA TYR A 129 -3.39 35.03 -42.68
C TYR A 129 -2.36 33.99 -42.14
N VAL A 130 -1.44 34.49 -41.34
CA VAL A 130 -0.38 33.66 -40.75
C VAL A 130 -0.45 33.73 -39.25
N VAL A 131 -0.58 32.58 -38.62
CA VAL A 131 -0.44 32.44 -37.16
C VAL A 131 1.02 32.15 -36.86
N THR A 132 1.66 32.94 -36.02
CA THR A 132 3.06 32.75 -35.62
C THR A 132 3.19 32.43 -34.15
N ILE A 133 4.14 31.60 -33.80
CA ILE A 133 4.37 31.14 -32.44
C ILE A 133 5.82 31.45 -32.06
N ASP A 134 6.02 32.25 -31.00
CA ASP A 134 7.34 32.52 -30.44
C ASP A 134 7.63 31.51 -29.30
N GLN A 135 8.42 30.48 -29.60
CA GLN A 135 8.82 29.45 -28.66
C GLN A 135 9.74 29.98 -27.54
N TYR A 136 10.43 31.10 -27.76
CA TYR A 136 11.41 31.62 -26.81
C TYR A 136 10.91 32.82 -26.01
N GLY A 137 9.77 33.39 -26.38
CA GLY A 137 9.16 34.53 -25.69
C GLY A 137 9.97 35.83 -25.79
N LEU A 138 10.74 36.04 -26.84
CA LEU A 138 11.78 37.04 -26.89
C LEU A 138 11.41 38.27 -27.73
N ARG A 139 10.45 38.12 -28.62
CA ARG A 139 10.02 39.22 -29.53
C ARG A 139 8.61 39.64 -29.28
N ASP A 140 8.43 40.96 -29.34
CA ASP A 140 7.14 41.58 -29.55
C ASP A 140 6.87 41.58 -31.07
N PHE A 141 6.10 40.64 -31.59
CA PHE A 141 5.74 40.56 -32.99
C PHE A 141 4.71 41.64 -33.39
N GLY A 142 4.45 42.59 -32.50
CA GLY A 142 3.48 43.70 -32.72
C GLY A 142 2.02 43.22 -32.70
N ASP A 143 1.10 44.10 -33.04
CA ASP A 143 -0.35 43.85 -32.95
C ASP A 143 -0.93 42.79 -33.89
N LYS A 144 -0.08 42.14 -34.69
CA LYS A 144 -0.49 41.18 -35.77
C LYS A 144 -0.08 39.75 -35.52
N PHE A 145 0.53 39.44 -34.39
CA PHE A 145 1.08 38.08 -34.13
C PHE A 145 0.86 37.64 -32.71
N PHE A 146 0.50 36.37 -32.59
CA PHE A 146 0.33 35.71 -31.32
C PHE A 146 1.69 35.36 -30.68
N ASN A 147 1.95 35.83 -29.46
CA ASN A 147 3.19 35.54 -28.75
C ASN A 147 2.87 34.82 -27.42
N PRO A 148 3.05 33.49 -27.33
CA PRO A 148 2.67 32.73 -26.16
C PRO A 148 3.71 32.66 -25.06
N MET A 149 4.95 33.11 -25.27
CA MET A 149 6.04 32.81 -24.32
C MET A 149 6.90 33.98 -23.90
N GLN A 150 6.46 34.78 -22.96
CA GLN A 150 7.37 35.70 -22.24
C GLN A 150 7.84 35.10 -20.93
N GLN A 151 8.72 34.08 -20.93
CA GLN A 151 8.93 33.40 -19.67
C GLN A 151 10.37 33.02 -19.32
N THR A 152 11.35 33.10 -20.21
CA THR A 152 12.73 32.69 -19.90
C THR A 152 13.32 33.44 -18.70
N ALA A 153 13.07 34.73 -18.57
CA ALA A 153 13.53 35.49 -17.41
C ALA A 153 12.82 35.07 -16.10
N ASN A 154 11.51 34.77 -16.18
CA ASN A 154 10.75 34.27 -15.03
C ASN A 154 11.24 32.87 -14.60
N ASP A 155 11.55 32.01 -15.56
CA ASP A 155 12.10 30.68 -15.30
C ASP A 155 13.48 30.76 -14.63
N PHE A 156 14.33 31.68 -15.06
CA PHE A 156 15.61 31.97 -14.41
C PHE A 156 15.44 32.44 -12.97
N VAL A 157 14.51 33.36 -12.73
CA VAL A 157 14.17 33.83 -11.36
C VAL A 157 13.66 32.65 -10.52
N THR A 158 12.83 31.78 -11.10
CA THR A 158 12.33 30.59 -10.43
C THR A 158 13.47 29.64 -10.11
N PHE A 159 14.38 29.38 -11.06
CA PHE A 159 15.56 28.56 -10.84
C PHE A 159 16.42 29.06 -9.67
N LYS A 160 16.73 30.38 -9.66
CA LYS A 160 17.47 31.02 -8.55
C LYS A 160 16.76 30.87 -7.20
N LYS A 161 15.43 31.01 -7.17
CA LYS A 161 14.64 30.85 -5.94
C LYS A 161 14.66 29.41 -5.42
N LEU A 162 14.67 28.44 -6.32
CA LEU A 162 14.66 27.01 -5.97
C LEU A 162 16.07 26.50 -5.62
N VAL A 163 17.11 27.04 -6.27
CA VAL A 163 18.51 26.70 -6.02
C VAL A 163 19.28 27.99 -5.67
N PRO A 164 19.16 28.48 -4.44
CA PRO A 164 19.73 29.79 -4.06
C PRO A 164 21.25 29.88 -4.16
N THR A 165 21.93 28.74 -4.20
CA THR A 165 23.41 28.64 -4.24
C THR A 165 24.02 29.03 -5.58
N ILE A 166 23.25 29.03 -6.66
CA ILE A 166 23.76 29.33 -8.01
C ILE A 166 24.20 30.79 -8.13
N LYS A 167 25.35 30.99 -8.72
CA LYS A 167 25.95 32.32 -8.98
C LYS A 167 26.18 32.57 -10.45
N LYS A 168 26.65 31.52 -11.17
CA LYS A 168 26.97 31.59 -12.60
C LYS A 168 26.35 30.43 -13.35
N SER A 169 25.50 30.69 -14.34
CA SER A 169 24.79 29.68 -15.09
C SER A 169 25.22 29.61 -16.56
N ALA A 170 25.38 28.40 -17.10
CA ALA A 170 25.48 28.23 -18.55
C ALA A 170 24.07 28.11 -19.15
N ILE A 171 23.79 28.90 -20.17
CA ILE A 171 22.54 28.83 -20.92
C ILE A 171 22.79 28.03 -22.19
N LEU A 172 22.21 26.82 -22.26
CA LEU A 172 22.28 26.01 -23.45
C LEU A 172 21.20 26.43 -24.44
N MET A 173 21.61 26.79 -25.66
CA MET A 173 20.74 27.34 -26.65
C MET A 173 21.02 26.74 -28.03
N ASN A 174 20.01 26.60 -28.85
CA ASN A 174 20.19 26.15 -30.24
C ASN A 174 21.15 27.08 -30.99
N GLU A 175 22.15 26.49 -31.67
CA GLU A 175 23.20 27.24 -32.37
C GLU A 175 22.63 28.14 -33.47
N SER A 176 21.64 27.67 -34.25
CA SER A 176 21.02 28.44 -35.32
C SER A 176 20.27 29.65 -34.79
N PHE A 177 19.57 29.48 -33.65
CA PHE A 177 18.90 30.57 -32.97
C PHE A 177 19.94 31.61 -32.44
N TYR A 178 21.00 31.13 -31.81
CA TYR A 178 22.06 32.03 -31.30
C TYR A 178 22.69 32.88 -32.39
N LYS A 179 22.90 32.32 -33.58
CA LYS A 179 23.47 33.06 -34.75
C LYS A 179 22.52 34.11 -35.31
N THR A 180 21.19 33.84 -35.27
CA THR A 180 20.17 34.72 -35.86
C THR A 180 19.80 35.87 -34.92
N GLU A 181 19.88 35.67 -33.60
CA GLU A 181 19.38 36.58 -32.57
C GLU A 181 20.53 37.18 -31.72
N THR A 182 21.25 38.14 -32.26
CA THR A 182 22.45 38.73 -31.63
C THR A 182 22.16 39.57 -30.38
N ASN A 183 20.96 40.11 -30.21
CA ASN A 183 20.59 40.95 -29.07
C ASN A 183 20.00 40.23 -27.89
N TRP A 184 19.86 38.90 -27.96
CA TRP A 184 19.16 38.12 -26.93
C TRP A 184 19.86 38.24 -25.57
N GLN A 185 21.20 38.18 -25.55
CA GLN A 185 21.97 38.29 -24.31
C GLN A 185 21.69 39.58 -23.55
N ASN A 186 21.67 40.73 -24.26
CA ASN A 186 21.38 42.01 -23.66
C ASN A 186 19.93 42.11 -23.19
N SER A 187 19.02 41.55 -23.93
CA SER A 187 17.59 41.51 -23.60
C SER A 187 17.29 40.72 -22.34
N ILE A 188 17.93 39.51 -22.18
CA ILE A 188 17.76 38.72 -20.98
C ILE A 188 18.45 39.37 -19.78
N ALA A 189 19.66 39.91 -19.94
CA ALA A 189 20.36 40.60 -18.87
C ALA A 189 19.56 41.80 -18.32
N LYS A 190 18.95 42.58 -19.23
CA LYS A 190 18.07 43.69 -18.84
C LYS A 190 16.85 43.18 -18.04
N LYS A 191 16.16 42.14 -18.51
CA LYS A 191 14.97 41.58 -17.85
C LYS A 191 15.30 40.94 -16.49
N LEU A 192 16.49 40.31 -16.34
CA LEU A 192 16.93 39.76 -15.06
C LEU A 192 17.21 40.88 -14.05
N LYS A 193 17.86 41.96 -14.48
CA LYS A 193 18.08 43.14 -13.66
C LYS A 193 16.76 43.80 -13.21
N GLU A 194 15.77 43.91 -14.10
CA GLU A 194 14.43 44.43 -13.77
C GLU A 194 13.71 43.60 -12.72
N LYS A 195 14.12 42.33 -12.51
CA LYS A 195 13.53 41.37 -11.57
C LYS A 195 14.40 41.10 -10.34
N ASP A 196 15.42 41.93 -10.10
CA ASP A 196 16.40 41.75 -9.00
C ASP A 196 17.00 40.37 -8.95
N CYS A 197 17.25 39.76 -10.11
CA CYS A 197 17.86 38.45 -10.22
C CYS A 197 19.37 38.58 -10.52
N ASP A 198 20.20 38.47 -9.48
CA ASP A 198 21.65 38.57 -9.57
C ASP A 198 22.26 37.19 -9.89
N ILE A 199 22.37 36.89 -11.19
CA ILE A 199 23.03 35.70 -11.73
C ILE A 199 23.85 36.10 -12.94
N ASP A 200 25.12 35.77 -12.91
CA ASP A 200 25.97 35.79 -14.11
C ASP A 200 25.62 34.63 -15.03
N PHE A 201 25.70 34.85 -16.33
CA PHE A 201 25.46 33.77 -17.27
C PHE A 201 26.37 33.83 -18.50
N VAL A 202 26.59 32.66 -19.06
CA VAL A 202 27.31 32.47 -20.34
C VAL A 202 26.45 31.64 -21.28
N ILE A 203 26.38 32.02 -22.55
CA ILE A 203 25.59 31.28 -23.55
C ILE A 203 26.50 30.25 -24.22
N ILE A 204 26.01 29.01 -24.30
CA ILE A 204 26.69 27.89 -24.97
C ILE A 204 25.81 27.46 -26.13
N PRO A 205 26.21 27.73 -27.38
CA PRO A 205 25.52 27.26 -28.56
C PRO A 205 25.60 25.76 -28.67
N ILE A 206 24.44 25.11 -28.82
CA ILE A 206 24.33 23.64 -28.95
C ILE A 206 24.05 23.28 -30.40
N SER A 207 25.01 22.60 -31.00
CA SER A 207 24.91 22.00 -32.33
C SER A 207 24.53 20.51 -32.22
N ASN A 208 24.36 19.85 -33.37
CA ASN A 208 24.12 18.41 -33.41
C ASN A 208 25.32 17.58 -32.88
N ASN A 209 26.53 18.18 -32.79
CA ASN A 209 27.66 17.60 -32.06
C ASN A 209 27.62 18.01 -30.58
N ILE A 210 26.83 17.27 -29.78
CA ILE A 210 26.57 17.59 -28.39
C ILE A 210 27.85 17.58 -27.56
N LYS A 211 28.68 16.55 -27.71
CA LYS A 211 29.92 16.41 -26.91
C LYS A 211 30.86 17.59 -27.10
N GLY A 212 31.03 18.00 -28.36
CA GLY A 212 31.82 19.18 -28.70
C GLY A 212 31.23 20.47 -28.14
N SER A 213 29.91 20.63 -28.17
CA SER A 213 29.23 21.80 -27.61
C SER A 213 29.32 21.86 -26.10
N LEU A 214 29.10 20.72 -25.39
CA LEU A 214 29.17 20.66 -23.94
C LEU A 214 30.56 20.83 -23.35
N SER A 215 31.60 20.50 -24.11
CA SER A 215 33.00 20.77 -23.68
C SER A 215 33.32 22.24 -23.57
N ASN A 216 32.53 23.13 -24.17
CA ASN A 216 32.69 24.59 -24.09
C ASN A 216 32.05 25.18 -22.81
N ILE A 217 31.44 24.39 -21.96
CA ILE A 217 30.93 24.86 -20.65
C ILE A 217 32.16 25.22 -19.77
N PRO A 218 32.30 26.48 -19.34
CA PRO A 218 33.40 26.87 -18.48
C PRO A 218 33.39 26.15 -17.13
N SER A 219 34.58 25.90 -16.56
CA SER A 219 34.71 25.17 -15.29
C SER A 219 34.22 25.96 -14.06
N ASP A 220 34.01 27.26 -14.19
CA ASP A 220 33.51 28.16 -13.14
C ASP A 220 32.01 28.31 -13.11
N VAL A 221 31.28 27.56 -13.96
CA VAL A 221 29.83 27.49 -13.99
C VAL A 221 29.33 26.54 -12.92
N ASP A 222 28.35 26.97 -12.13
CA ASP A 222 27.75 26.19 -11.02
C ASP A 222 26.35 25.69 -11.30
N SER A 223 25.79 26.04 -12.46
CA SER A 223 24.45 25.61 -12.86
C SER A 223 24.21 25.70 -14.37
N VAL A 224 23.21 25.02 -14.87
CA VAL A 224 22.87 25.01 -16.30
C VAL A 224 21.38 25.28 -16.51
N PHE A 225 21.08 26.25 -17.37
CA PHE A 225 19.74 26.56 -17.84
C PHE A 225 19.59 26.10 -19.28
N VAL A 226 18.59 25.28 -19.55
CA VAL A 226 18.34 24.68 -20.86
C VAL A 226 17.12 25.33 -21.50
N THR A 227 17.30 25.96 -22.65
CA THR A 227 16.22 26.45 -23.49
C THR A 227 15.68 25.33 -24.38
N PRO A 228 14.56 25.50 -25.11
CA PRO A 228 14.05 24.46 -25.99
C PRO A 228 15.07 24.08 -27.08
N LEU A 229 15.57 22.83 -27.04
CA LEU A 229 16.53 22.26 -27.97
C LEU A 229 15.85 21.23 -28.88
N TYR A 230 14.82 21.66 -29.64
CA TYR A 230 14.04 20.77 -30.52
C TYR A 230 14.81 20.24 -31.74
N ASN A 231 15.98 20.75 -32.02
CA ASN A 231 16.92 20.22 -33.01
C ASN A 231 17.62 18.93 -32.56
N LEU A 232 17.56 18.59 -31.26
CA LEU A 232 18.13 17.38 -30.71
C LEU A 232 17.07 16.28 -30.59
N SER A 233 17.47 15.03 -30.86
CA SER A 233 16.62 13.88 -30.59
C SER A 233 16.44 13.65 -29.06
N THR A 234 15.46 12.85 -28.71
CA THR A 234 15.20 12.46 -27.31
C THR A 234 16.44 11.81 -26.67
N GLU A 235 17.14 10.92 -27.41
CA GLU A 235 18.35 10.24 -26.96
C GLU A 235 19.47 11.24 -26.73
N GLN A 236 19.63 12.20 -27.64
CA GLN A 236 20.62 13.24 -27.56
C GLN A 236 20.40 14.16 -26.34
N ARG A 237 19.16 14.52 -26.07
CA ARG A 237 18.83 15.30 -24.85
C ARG A 237 19.11 14.51 -23.59
N LYS A 238 18.80 13.20 -23.58
CA LYS A 238 19.12 12.31 -22.44
C LYS A 238 20.64 12.25 -22.21
N GLU A 239 21.45 12.06 -23.26
CA GLU A 239 22.92 12.07 -23.14
C GLU A 239 23.45 13.39 -22.56
N MET A 240 22.86 14.50 -22.98
CA MET A 240 23.19 15.82 -22.45
C MET A 240 22.92 15.91 -20.93
N TYR A 241 21.74 15.48 -20.45
CA TYR A 241 21.42 15.52 -19.03
C TYR A 241 22.27 14.54 -18.21
N GLU A 242 22.60 13.36 -18.73
CA GLU A 242 23.53 12.44 -18.07
C GLU A 242 24.94 13.06 -17.94
N TYR A 243 25.42 13.80 -18.98
CA TYR A 243 26.66 14.53 -18.87
C TYR A 243 26.60 15.60 -17.78
N LEU A 244 25.55 16.43 -17.72
CA LEU A 244 25.38 17.46 -16.69
C LEU A 244 25.33 16.85 -15.28
N LYS A 245 24.61 15.75 -15.12
CA LYS A 245 24.55 14.97 -13.89
C LYS A 245 25.92 14.44 -13.46
N SER A 246 26.71 13.91 -14.40
CA SER A 246 28.06 13.43 -14.12
C SER A 246 29.01 14.54 -13.63
N LYS A 247 28.79 15.77 -14.09
CA LYS A 247 29.52 16.97 -13.65
C LYS A 247 28.96 17.58 -12.37
N LYS A 248 27.89 16.99 -11.79
CA LYS A 248 27.17 17.51 -10.62
C LYS A 248 26.63 18.93 -10.81
N LEU A 249 26.26 19.30 -12.02
CA LEU A 249 25.70 20.60 -12.35
C LEU A 249 24.17 20.57 -12.21
N PRO A 250 23.56 21.31 -11.27
CA PRO A 250 22.12 21.50 -11.22
C PRO A 250 21.62 22.06 -12.54
N SER A 251 20.62 21.42 -13.13
CA SER A 251 20.06 21.80 -14.42
C SER A 251 18.60 22.20 -14.30
N PHE A 252 18.20 23.21 -15.07
CA PHE A 252 16.82 23.66 -15.15
C PHE A 252 16.39 23.74 -16.61
N SER A 253 15.25 23.13 -16.95
CA SER A 253 14.71 23.19 -18.29
C SER A 253 13.44 24.06 -18.38
N SER A 254 13.39 24.91 -19.39
CA SER A 254 12.18 25.67 -19.75
C SER A 254 11.14 24.86 -20.53
N VAL A 255 11.48 23.63 -20.95
CA VAL A 255 10.56 22.67 -21.59
C VAL A 255 9.69 21.98 -20.52
N GLY A 256 10.18 21.87 -19.31
CA GLY A 256 9.46 21.33 -18.17
C GLY A 256 9.51 19.82 -18.06
N ARG A 257 8.35 19.16 -17.89
CA ARG A 257 8.23 17.74 -17.57
C ARG A 257 9.06 16.85 -18.48
N GLU A 258 8.98 17.07 -19.79
CA GLU A 258 9.65 16.21 -20.79
C GLU A 258 11.15 16.10 -20.54
N ASP A 259 11.82 17.22 -20.27
CA ASP A 259 13.25 17.23 -20.02
C ASP A 259 13.61 16.76 -18.60
N VAL A 260 12.71 16.96 -17.64
CA VAL A 260 12.88 16.44 -16.26
C VAL A 260 12.76 14.91 -16.26
N ASP A 261 11.88 14.35 -17.09
CA ASP A 261 11.81 12.90 -17.34
C ASP A 261 13.12 12.37 -17.98
N LEU A 262 13.82 13.19 -18.79
CA LEU A 262 15.10 12.82 -19.40
C LEU A 262 16.32 13.04 -18.47
N GLY A 263 16.13 13.65 -17.30
CA GLY A 263 17.19 13.81 -16.30
C GLY A 263 17.54 15.25 -15.93
N ALA A 264 16.82 16.28 -16.37
CA ALA A 264 16.97 17.62 -15.83
C ALA A 264 16.58 17.62 -14.34
N LEU A 265 17.30 18.39 -13.51
CA LEU A 265 17.01 18.47 -12.06
C LEU A 265 15.64 19.11 -11.82
N LEU A 266 15.41 20.23 -12.47
CA LEU A 266 14.18 21.02 -12.32
C LEU A 266 13.68 21.45 -13.69
N GLY A 267 12.41 21.71 -13.78
CA GLY A 267 11.82 22.31 -14.95
C GLY A 267 10.46 22.92 -14.61
N THR A 268 10.07 23.90 -15.40
CA THR A 268 8.73 24.47 -15.33
C THR A 268 8.08 24.40 -16.69
N SER A 269 6.86 23.94 -16.75
CA SER A 269 6.03 24.09 -17.94
C SER A 269 4.60 24.40 -17.53
N THR A 270 3.90 25.10 -18.40
CA THR A 270 2.45 25.04 -18.38
C THR A 270 2.03 23.62 -18.76
N PHE A 271 1.01 23.13 -18.11
CA PHE A 271 0.47 21.81 -18.44
C PHE A 271 -0.05 21.82 -19.89
N ASP A 272 0.33 20.81 -20.67
CA ASP A 272 -0.10 20.59 -22.06
C ASP A 272 0.01 21.86 -22.98
N VAL A 273 1.24 22.40 -23.08
CA VAL A 273 1.55 23.62 -23.85
C VAL A 273 1.04 23.50 -25.29
N ASP A 274 1.23 22.33 -25.92
CA ASP A 274 0.88 22.12 -27.32
C ASP A 274 -0.65 22.19 -27.54
N LYS A 275 -1.43 21.64 -26.60
CA LYS A 275 -2.90 21.72 -26.65
C LYS A 275 -3.40 23.17 -26.43
N LYS A 276 -2.83 23.89 -25.49
CA LYS A 276 -3.17 25.29 -25.23
C LYS A 276 -2.85 26.20 -26.43
N LEU A 277 -1.68 25.95 -27.06
CA LEU A 277 -1.31 26.62 -28.29
C LEU A 277 -2.29 26.33 -29.44
N ALA A 278 -2.69 25.06 -29.57
CA ALA A 278 -3.65 24.63 -30.57
C ALA A 278 -5.05 25.23 -30.31
N GLU A 279 -5.52 25.32 -29.08
CA GLU A 279 -6.78 25.93 -28.69
C GLU A 279 -6.78 27.44 -29.01
N ALA A 280 -5.72 28.15 -28.65
CA ALA A 280 -5.54 29.56 -28.95
C ALA A 280 -5.48 29.84 -30.47
N THR A 281 -4.74 29.02 -31.19
CA THR A 281 -4.66 29.06 -32.63
C THR A 281 -6.03 28.83 -33.27
N SER A 282 -6.79 27.86 -32.76
CA SER A 282 -8.15 27.55 -33.23
C SER A 282 -9.11 28.70 -33.03
N PHE A 283 -9.03 29.35 -31.88
CA PHE A 283 -9.84 30.52 -31.58
C PHE A 283 -9.57 31.68 -32.56
N ASN A 284 -8.28 31.94 -32.85
CA ASN A 284 -7.92 33.00 -33.82
C ASN A 284 -8.38 32.66 -35.24
N ILE A 285 -8.21 31.37 -35.68
CA ILE A 285 -8.70 30.90 -36.96
C ILE A 285 -10.20 31.08 -37.07
N HIS A 286 -10.96 30.69 -36.06
CA HIS A 286 -12.42 30.86 -36.04
C HIS A 286 -12.83 32.33 -36.12
N GLY A 287 -12.17 33.22 -35.38
CA GLY A 287 -12.42 34.68 -35.43
C GLY A 287 -12.21 35.27 -36.85
N VAL A 288 -11.09 34.91 -37.48
CA VAL A 288 -10.78 35.37 -38.85
C VAL A 288 -11.80 34.86 -39.88
N LEU A 289 -12.26 33.62 -39.73
CA LEU A 289 -13.27 33.03 -40.62
C LEU A 289 -14.64 33.71 -40.53
N HIS A 290 -14.98 34.26 -39.39
CA HIS A 290 -16.22 34.99 -39.16
C HIS A 290 -16.10 36.51 -39.41
N GLY A 291 -14.98 36.96 -40.01
CA GLY A 291 -14.78 38.37 -40.40
C GLY A 291 -14.48 39.30 -39.21
N ASN A 292 -14.28 38.71 -38.05
CA ASN A 292 -13.81 39.46 -36.90
C ASN A 292 -12.37 39.90 -37.13
N VAL A 293 -12.08 41.19 -37.05
CA VAL A 293 -10.70 41.66 -36.96
C VAL A 293 -10.18 41.17 -35.63
N VAL A 294 -9.53 40.02 -35.62
CA VAL A 294 -8.82 39.54 -34.46
C VAL A 294 -7.68 40.54 -34.26
N LYS A 295 -7.85 41.51 -33.38
CA LYS A 295 -6.72 42.20 -32.78
C LYS A 295 -5.88 41.10 -32.17
N ASN A 296 -4.58 41.07 -32.48
CA ASN A 296 -3.67 40.09 -31.92
C ASN A 296 -3.56 40.31 -30.42
N GLU A 297 -4.47 39.70 -29.69
CA GLU A 297 -4.41 39.64 -28.24
C GLU A 297 -3.32 38.63 -27.92
N LYS A 298 -2.25 39.11 -27.30
CA LYS A 298 -1.31 38.28 -26.60
C LYS A 298 -2.16 37.44 -25.66
N ILE A 299 -2.37 36.15 -25.98
CA ILE A 299 -2.98 35.25 -25.00
C ILE A 299 -1.93 35.10 -23.91
N PRO A 300 -2.10 35.67 -22.75
CA PRO A 300 -1.16 35.58 -21.70
C PRO A 300 -1.24 34.12 -21.21
N PHE A 301 -0.18 33.34 -21.42
CA PHE A 301 0.09 32.18 -20.62
C PHE A 301 0.45 32.69 -19.23
N TYR A 302 -0.53 32.75 -18.37
CA TYR A 302 -0.35 33.14 -16.99
C TYR A 302 0.46 32.12 -16.23
N ASP A 303 0.98 32.53 -15.06
CA ASP A 303 1.85 31.82 -14.11
C ASP A 303 1.32 30.46 -13.58
N ASP A 304 0.54 29.72 -14.35
CA ASP A 304 0.08 28.35 -14.06
C ASP A 304 1.20 27.32 -14.34
N LYS A 305 2.45 27.72 -14.10
CA LYS A 305 3.59 26.81 -14.28
C LYS A 305 3.64 25.82 -13.14
N VAL A 306 3.57 24.54 -13.51
CA VAL A 306 3.88 23.44 -12.63
C VAL A 306 5.40 23.27 -12.57
N ILE A 307 5.92 23.14 -11.37
CA ILE A 307 7.33 22.81 -11.14
C ILE A 307 7.46 21.30 -11.18
N PHE A 308 8.42 20.81 -11.94
CA PHE A 308 8.81 19.40 -11.97
C PHE A 308 10.19 19.25 -11.33
N TYR A 309 10.37 18.22 -10.52
CA TYR A 309 11.59 17.93 -9.81
C TYR A 309 11.98 16.47 -9.99
N ASN A 310 13.20 16.21 -10.46
CA ASN A 310 13.76 14.87 -10.57
C ASN A 310 14.55 14.54 -9.31
N SER A 311 14.01 13.66 -8.48
CA SER A 311 14.66 13.27 -7.22
C SER A 311 15.94 12.47 -7.42
N ASP A 312 16.01 11.67 -8.48
CA ASP A 312 17.20 10.84 -8.78
C ASP A 312 18.38 11.72 -9.21
N THR A 313 18.09 12.75 -10.02
CA THR A 313 19.08 13.77 -10.38
C THR A 313 19.44 14.61 -9.16
N GLY A 314 18.48 14.95 -8.30
CA GLY A 314 18.72 15.67 -7.05
C GLY A 314 19.73 14.94 -6.15
N GLU A 315 19.52 13.64 -5.94
CA GLU A 315 20.45 12.78 -5.18
C GLU A 315 21.84 12.76 -5.82
N ALA A 316 21.91 12.62 -7.15
CA ALA A 316 23.20 12.52 -7.87
C ALA A 316 24.02 13.82 -7.85
N VAL A 317 23.36 14.99 -7.96
CA VAL A 317 24.03 16.29 -7.92
C VAL A 317 24.22 16.82 -6.50
N GLY A 318 23.69 16.16 -5.46
CA GLY A 318 23.77 16.58 -4.08
C GLY A 318 22.80 17.73 -3.72
N TYR A 319 21.72 17.90 -4.47
CA TYR A 319 20.71 18.90 -4.21
C TYR A 319 19.68 18.41 -3.19
N VAL A 320 19.56 19.11 -2.07
CA VAL A 320 18.53 18.85 -1.06
C VAL A 320 17.32 19.72 -1.34
N ALA A 321 16.27 19.12 -1.84
CA ALA A 321 15.03 19.83 -2.15
C ALA A 321 14.37 20.39 -0.88
N PRO A 322 14.11 21.71 -0.79
CA PRO A 322 13.42 22.28 0.35
C PRO A 322 11.96 21.77 0.42
N LEU A 323 11.43 21.65 1.64
CA LEU A 323 10.08 21.13 1.87
C LEU A 323 9.02 21.86 1.05
N ARG A 324 9.17 23.19 0.88
CA ARG A 324 8.28 23.99 0.05
C ARG A 324 8.27 23.55 -1.42
N LEU A 325 9.43 23.10 -1.94
CA LEU A 325 9.51 22.55 -3.31
C LEU A 325 8.80 21.22 -3.38
N LEU A 326 9.08 20.30 -2.44
CA LEU A 326 8.48 18.97 -2.41
C LEU A 326 6.94 19.01 -2.31
N ASN A 327 6.39 20.01 -1.64
CA ASN A 327 4.94 20.19 -1.52
C ASN A 327 4.28 20.80 -2.76
N ASN A 328 5.03 21.54 -3.59
CA ASN A 328 4.48 22.31 -4.72
C ASN A 328 4.95 21.80 -6.08
N ALA A 329 5.85 20.83 -6.11
CA ALA A 329 6.38 20.26 -7.34
C ALA A 329 5.89 18.85 -7.58
N THR A 330 5.68 18.51 -8.84
CA THR A 330 5.54 17.11 -9.24
C THR A 330 6.92 16.45 -9.20
N THR A 331 7.12 15.53 -8.25
CA THR A 331 8.37 14.78 -8.13
C THR A 331 8.38 13.61 -9.09
N ILE A 332 9.46 13.49 -9.84
CA ILE A 332 9.74 12.41 -10.80
C ILE A 332 10.89 11.58 -10.27
N SER A 333 10.75 10.26 -10.27
CA SER A 333 11.81 9.29 -9.98
C SER A 333 11.70 8.13 -10.95
N HIS A 334 12.84 7.69 -11.47
CA HIS A 334 12.97 6.50 -12.32
C HIS A 334 13.64 5.34 -11.57
N LYS A 335 13.84 5.50 -10.26
CA LYS A 335 14.39 4.44 -9.42
C LYS A 335 13.42 3.26 -9.43
N GLU A 336 13.90 2.10 -9.87
CA GLU A 336 13.08 0.90 -9.81
C GLU A 336 12.78 0.55 -8.36
N LEU A 337 11.55 0.77 -7.96
CA LEU A 337 11.07 0.38 -6.63
C LEU A 337 10.75 -1.11 -6.60
N PRO A 338 11.00 -1.80 -5.48
CA PRO A 338 10.49 -3.15 -5.27
C PRO A 338 8.99 -3.18 -5.53
N LYS A 339 8.53 -4.12 -6.37
CA LYS A 339 7.12 -4.27 -6.72
C LYS A 339 6.51 -5.43 -5.95
N TYR A 340 5.43 -5.16 -5.24
CA TYR A 340 4.63 -6.19 -4.58
C TYR A 340 3.34 -6.43 -5.37
N SER A 341 3.08 -7.71 -5.68
CA SER A 341 1.72 -8.18 -5.99
C SER A 341 0.99 -8.50 -4.68
N LEU A 342 -0.33 -8.63 -4.74
CA LEU A 342 -1.11 -9.05 -3.57
C LEU A 342 -0.55 -10.34 -2.96
N GLY A 343 -0.29 -11.37 -3.79
CA GLY A 343 0.24 -12.64 -3.32
C GLY A 343 1.62 -12.52 -2.66
N THR A 344 2.57 -11.78 -3.29
CA THR A 344 3.92 -11.61 -2.74
C THR A 344 3.93 -10.79 -1.45
N LEU A 345 3.04 -9.80 -1.33
CA LEU A 345 2.90 -9.01 -0.11
C LEU A 345 2.38 -9.86 1.06
N LEU A 346 1.35 -10.67 0.83
CA LEU A 346 0.78 -11.58 1.84
C LEU A 346 1.82 -12.59 2.31
N ASP A 347 2.68 -13.10 1.41
CA ASP A 347 3.78 -14.00 1.76
C ASP A 347 4.84 -13.35 2.62
N ALA A 348 5.23 -12.12 2.26
CA ALA A 348 6.20 -11.34 3.01
C ALA A 348 5.69 -11.06 4.43
N VAL A 349 4.41 -10.72 4.57
CA VAL A 349 3.78 -10.50 5.88
C VAL A 349 3.71 -11.80 6.69
N SER A 350 3.29 -12.91 6.10
CA SER A 350 3.19 -14.19 6.79
C SER A 350 4.52 -14.65 7.37
N SER A 351 5.65 -14.30 6.74
CA SER A 351 7.00 -14.64 7.19
C SER A 351 7.64 -13.56 8.09
N GLY A 352 7.34 -12.27 7.85
CA GLY A 352 7.99 -11.13 8.50
C GLY A 352 7.29 -10.62 9.76
N ASN A 353 5.97 -10.74 9.82
CA ASN A 353 5.14 -10.08 10.82
C ASN A 353 5.44 -10.52 12.26
N LEU A 354 5.60 -9.53 13.15
CA LEU A 354 5.99 -9.76 14.54
C LEU A 354 4.88 -10.42 15.37
N ASP A 355 3.61 -10.13 15.11
CA ASP A 355 2.50 -10.73 15.85
C ASP A 355 2.38 -12.22 15.54
N ILE A 356 2.55 -12.61 14.27
CA ILE A 356 2.58 -14.02 13.88
C ILE A 356 3.78 -14.73 14.53
N LYS A 357 4.97 -14.14 14.47
CA LYS A 357 6.17 -14.70 15.13
C LYS A 357 5.97 -14.84 16.64
N ARG A 358 5.37 -13.85 17.29
CA ARG A 358 5.03 -13.93 18.71
C ARG A 358 4.15 -15.15 19.02
N LYS A 359 3.11 -15.40 18.20
CA LYS A 359 2.24 -16.57 18.37
C LYS A 359 2.98 -17.88 18.13
N GLN A 360 3.90 -17.93 17.18
CA GLN A 360 4.75 -19.11 16.96
C GLN A 360 5.65 -19.42 18.16
N TYR A 361 6.22 -18.39 18.80
CA TYR A 361 6.97 -18.59 20.05
C TYR A 361 6.08 -19.07 21.18
N LEU A 362 4.83 -18.58 21.30
CA LEU A 362 3.85 -19.08 22.28
C LEU A 362 3.52 -20.56 22.05
N ILE A 363 3.37 -21.00 20.80
CA ILE A 363 3.18 -22.43 20.46
C ILE A 363 4.40 -23.24 20.87
N SER A 364 5.61 -22.72 20.65
CA SER A 364 6.84 -23.38 21.08
C SER A 364 6.89 -23.53 22.59
N ALA A 365 6.54 -22.51 23.35
CA ALA A 365 6.41 -22.55 24.82
C ALA A 365 5.31 -23.54 25.26
N ALA A 366 4.15 -23.55 24.56
CA ALA A 366 3.08 -24.50 24.87
C ALA A 366 3.51 -25.96 24.62
N ARG A 367 4.29 -26.25 23.56
CA ARG A 367 4.89 -27.60 23.32
C ARG A 367 5.81 -28.00 24.46
N ARG A 368 6.67 -27.11 24.93
CA ARG A 368 7.54 -27.36 26.09
C ARG A 368 6.73 -27.55 27.37
N SER A 369 5.62 -26.82 27.54
CA SER A 369 4.70 -26.99 28.65
C SER A 369 4.03 -28.38 28.65
N VAL A 370 3.69 -28.92 27.48
CA VAL A 370 3.21 -30.31 27.33
C VAL A 370 4.30 -31.30 27.75
N ALA A 371 5.53 -31.15 27.23
CA ALA A 371 6.66 -32.00 27.62
C ALA A 371 6.89 -31.91 29.13
N SER A 372 6.90 -30.73 29.72
CA SER A 372 7.05 -30.54 31.18
C SER A 372 5.95 -31.27 31.98
N ALA A 373 4.70 -31.29 31.46
CA ALA A 373 3.62 -32.03 32.13
C ALA A 373 3.86 -33.55 32.18
N TYR A 374 4.41 -34.11 31.12
CA TYR A 374 4.83 -35.55 31.11
C TYR A 374 6.01 -35.77 32.02
N LEU A 375 7.03 -34.90 32.03
CA LEU A 375 8.21 -35.03 32.86
C LEU A 375 7.90 -35.03 34.36
N ARG A 376 6.76 -34.48 34.78
CA ARG A 376 6.30 -34.57 36.18
C ARG A 376 5.94 -35.98 36.65
N TYR A 377 5.78 -36.93 35.73
CA TYR A 377 5.64 -38.35 36.03
C TYR A 377 6.98 -39.06 36.22
N LEU A 378 8.08 -38.48 35.84
CA LEU A 378 9.40 -39.06 36.03
C LEU A 378 9.83 -38.92 37.47
N PRO A 379 10.69 -39.82 37.96
CA PRO A 379 11.26 -39.74 39.27
C PRO A 379 11.97 -38.38 39.47
N THR A 380 11.73 -37.77 40.62
CA THR A 380 12.49 -36.60 41.08
C THR A 380 13.54 -37.03 42.05
N LEU A 381 14.79 -36.68 41.81
CA LEU A 381 15.90 -36.90 42.73
C LEU A 381 16.11 -35.62 43.52
N ARG A 382 16.10 -35.78 44.84
CA ARG A 382 16.34 -34.67 45.78
C ARG A 382 17.55 -35.03 46.63
N LEU A 383 18.41 -34.08 46.82
CA LEU A 383 19.58 -34.15 47.69
C LEU A 383 19.38 -33.10 48.80
N ASP A 384 19.26 -33.56 50.04
CA ASP A 384 19.12 -32.65 51.17
C ASP A 384 20.38 -32.76 52.03
N LEU A 385 21.01 -31.65 52.29
CA LEU A 385 22.12 -31.48 53.21
C LEU A 385 21.64 -30.60 54.34
N GLY A 386 21.64 -31.16 55.56
CA GLY A 386 21.20 -30.43 56.73
C GLY A 386 22.31 -30.44 57.81
N TYR A 387 22.49 -29.30 58.46
CA TYR A 387 23.26 -29.15 59.65
C TYR A 387 22.39 -28.39 60.66
N GLN A 388 22.28 -29.04 61.85
CA GLN A 388 21.52 -28.48 62.98
C GLN A 388 22.44 -28.31 64.17
N SER A 389 22.35 -27.21 64.88
CA SER A 389 23.05 -26.94 66.08
C SER A 389 22.09 -26.28 67.07
N PHE A 390 21.97 -26.80 68.22
CA PHE A 390 21.17 -26.32 69.35
C PHE A 390 22.06 -25.97 70.50
N ASN A 391 21.66 -25.02 71.32
CA ASN A 391 22.36 -24.75 72.60
C ASN A 391 22.17 -25.88 73.57
N ASP A 392 23.12 -26.08 74.51
CA ASP A 392 23.13 -27.17 75.44
C ASP A 392 21.91 -27.19 76.38
N SER A 393 21.39 -26.09 76.74
CA SER A 393 20.16 -25.97 77.56
C SER A 393 18.94 -26.53 76.83
N TYR A 394 18.78 -26.22 75.56
CA TYR A 394 17.69 -26.72 74.77
C TYR A 394 17.84 -28.22 74.47
N ALA A 395 19.04 -28.64 74.11
CA ALA A 395 19.34 -30.03 73.88
C ALA A 395 19.14 -30.94 75.09
N ARG A 396 19.43 -30.39 76.27
CA ARG A 396 19.18 -31.14 77.55
C ARG A 396 17.67 -31.12 77.97
N SER A 397 16.96 -30.11 77.58
CA SER A 397 15.50 -29.96 77.88
C SER A 397 14.66 -30.96 77.13
N TYR A 398 15.09 -31.34 75.91
CA TYR A 398 14.45 -32.32 75.06
C TYR A 398 15.35 -33.52 74.96
N ALA A 399 15.15 -34.48 75.88
CA ALA A 399 15.97 -35.67 75.97
C ALA A 399 16.21 -36.33 74.57
N GLY A 400 17.46 -36.42 74.13
CA GLY A 400 17.87 -37.09 72.93
C GLY A 400 18.08 -36.13 71.70
N VAL A 401 17.88 -34.80 71.88
CA VAL A 401 18.23 -33.86 70.80
C VAL A 401 19.74 -33.62 70.79
N PRO A 402 20.46 -33.83 69.65
CA PRO A 402 21.91 -33.59 69.58
C PRO A 402 22.18 -32.07 69.66
N THR A 403 23.32 -31.67 70.25
CA THR A 403 23.80 -30.29 70.28
C THR A 403 24.16 -29.89 68.83
N HIS A 404 24.66 -30.80 68.03
CA HIS A 404 24.82 -30.61 66.58
C HIS A 404 24.62 -31.94 65.88
N ALA A 405 24.07 -31.87 64.67
CA ALA A 405 23.93 -33.04 63.77
C ALA A 405 24.01 -32.58 62.28
N GLY A 406 24.90 -33.26 61.57
CA GLY A 406 24.94 -33.10 60.09
C GLY A 406 24.29 -34.34 59.46
N SER A 407 23.39 -34.10 58.50
CA SER A 407 22.69 -35.15 57.76
C SER A 407 22.78 -34.92 56.25
N PHE A 408 22.87 -36.01 55.55
CA PHE A 408 22.77 -36.02 54.07
C PHE A 408 21.69 -37.04 53.69
N THR A 409 20.74 -36.61 52.90
CA THR A 409 19.67 -37.50 52.42
C THR A 409 19.57 -37.43 50.91
N VAL A 410 19.48 -38.56 50.27
CA VAL A 410 19.15 -38.74 48.85
C VAL A 410 17.75 -39.34 48.78
N ALA A 411 16.80 -38.60 48.20
CA ALA A 411 15.45 -39.10 48.03
C ALA A 411 15.04 -39.11 46.57
N MET A 412 14.44 -40.22 46.15
CA MET A 412 13.83 -40.37 44.85
C MET A 412 12.31 -40.50 45.00
N ASP A 413 11.58 -39.50 44.57
CA ASP A 413 10.12 -39.50 44.60
C ASP A 413 9.55 -39.72 43.20
N GLN A 414 8.59 -40.61 43.04
CA GLN A 414 7.88 -40.86 41.79
C GLN A 414 6.38 -40.94 42.04
N VAL A 415 5.64 -40.20 41.22
CA VAL A 415 4.18 -40.29 41.18
C VAL A 415 3.81 -41.53 40.34
N LEU A 416 3.08 -42.45 40.91
CA LEU A 416 2.58 -43.64 40.25
C LEU A 416 1.26 -43.38 39.55
N TYR A 417 0.37 -42.65 40.23
CA TYR A 417 -0.91 -42.17 39.67
C TYR A 417 -1.40 -40.90 40.37
N SER A 418 -1.83 -39.93 39.59
CA SER A 418 -2.50 -38.73 40.07
C SER A 418 -3.52 -38.23 39.06
N PRO A 419 -4.82 -38.14 39.40
CA PRO A 419 -5.84 -37.53 38.54
C PRO A 419 -5.47 -36.15 38.08
N ASP A 420 -4.87 -35.34 38.96
CA ASP A 420 -4.44 -33.96 38.64
C ASP A 420 -3.33 -33.94 37.56
N LEU A 421 -2.34 -34.82 37.65
CA LEU A 421 -1.28 -34.87 36.64
C LEU A 421 -1.80 -35.39 35.29
N VAL A 422 -2.68 -36.39 35.25
CA VAL A 422 -3.32 -36.87 34.03
C VAL A 422 -4.12 -35.74 33.41
N THR A 423 -4.95 -35.06 34.18
CA THR A 423 -5.76 -33.94 33.71
C THR A 423 -4.89 -32.78 33.20
N ASN A 424 -3.80 -32.46 33.93
CA ASN A 424 -2.87 -31.40 33.49
C ASN A 424 -2.25 -31.72 32.13
N ILE A 425 -1.87 -33.00 31.88
CA ILE A 425 -1.37 -33.42 30.56
C ILE A 425 -2.45 -33.20 29.49
N ILE A 426 -3.67 -33.65 29.73
CA ILE A 426 -4.79 -33.46 28.80
C ILE A 426 -5.05 -31.98 28.54
N VAL A 427 -5.13 -31.15 29.58
CA VAL A 427 -5.35 -29.71 29.48
C VAL A 427 -4.23 -29.04 28.70
N LYS A 428 -2.95 -29.39 28.97
CA LYS A 428 -1.81 -28.83 28.22
C LYS A 428 -1.86 -29.20 26.73
N HIS A 429 -2.25 -30.45 26.39
CA HIS A 429 -2.46 -30.83 25.00
C HIS A 429 -3.61 -30.04 24.32
N LYS A 430 -4.73 -29.86 25.00
CA LYS A 430 -5.85 -29.07 24.47
C LYS A 430 -5.50 -27.59 24.37
N LYS A 431 -4.73 -27.07 25.35
CA LYS A 431 -4.18 -25.71 25.29
C LYS A 431 -3.25 -25.49 24.10
N LEU A 432 -2.37 -26.45 23.80
CA LEU A 432 -1.55 -26.42 22.60
C LEU A 432 -2.41 -26.37 21.32
N LYS A 433 -3.52 -27.13 21.27
CA LYS A 433 -4.45 -27.08 20.13
C LYS A 433 -5.13 -25.72 20.04
N PHE A 434 -5.54 -25.13 21.17
CA PHE A 434 -6.09 -23.78 21.27
C PHE A 434 -5.09 -22.74 20.77
N ASP A 435 -3.83 -22.78 21.22
CA ASP A 435 -2.80 -21.81 20.82
C ASP A 435 -2.43 -21.92 19.33
N LYS A 436 -2.46 -23.14 18.75
CA LYS A 436 -2.31 -23.32 17.31
C LYS A 436 -3.46 -22.69 16.51
N ALA A 437 -4.71 -22.86 16.96
CA ALA A 437 -5.85 -22.23 16.34
C ALA A 437 -5.81 -20.70 16.45
N GLU A 438 -5.32 -20.18 17.59
CA GLU A 438 -5.07 -18.74 17.79
C GLU A 438 -4.02 -18.17 16.84
N GLU A 439 -2.95 -18.95 16.53
CA GLU A 439 -1.94 -18.52 15.54
C GLU A 439 -2.56 -18.45 14.14
N ILE A 440 -3.32 -19.48 13.75
CA ILE A 440 -4.01 -19.52 12.46
C ILE A 440 -4.97 -18.31 12.34
N LEU A 441 -5.74 -18.03 13.39
CA LEU A 441 -6.63 -16.87 13.43
C LEU A 441 -5.86 -15.55 13.30
N THR A 442 -4.76 -15.40 14.04
CA THR A 442 -3.92 -14.20 13.99
C THR A 442 -3.34 -14.02 12.59
N ARG A 443 -2.85 -15.09 11.97
CA ARG A 443 -2.33 -15.09 10.60
C ARG A 443 -3.41 -14.67 9.61
N ALA A 444 -4.56 -15.33 9.61
CA ALA A 444 -5.66 -15.03 8.69
C ALA A 444 -6.15 -13.58 8.83
N ASN A 445 -6.25 -13.07 10.06
CA ASN A 445 -6.63 -11.68 10.29
C ASN A 445 -5.53 -10.70 9.83
N THR A 446 -4.26 -11.03 10.05
CA THR A 446 -3.15 -10.17 9.59
C THR A 446 -3.08 -10.13 8.06
N GLU A 447 -3.20 -11.28 7.39
CA GLU A 447 -3.25 -11.38 5.93
C GLU A 447 -4.46 -10.62 5.36
N TYR A 448 -5.63 -10.76 5.98
CA TYR A 448 -6.83 -10.01 5.61
C TYR A 448 -6.64 -8.50 5.74
N ASN A 449 -6.10 -8.04 6.87
CA ASN A 449 -5.86 -6.62 7.09
C ASN A 449 -4.85 -6.05 6.08
N VAL A 450 -3.78 -6.80 5.79
CA VAL A 450 -2.78 -6.39 4.79
C VAL A 450 -3.36 -6.41 3.38
N GLY A 451 -4.19 -7.39 3.06
CA GLY A 451 -4.89 -7.44 1.78
C GLY A 451 -5.81 -6.22 1.58
N ASN A 452 -6.54 -5.83 2.61
CA ASN A 452 -7.35 -4.61 2.58
C ASN A 452 -6.49 -3.35 2.43
N LEU A 453 -5.38 -3.25 3.18
CA LEU A 453 -4.44 -2.12 3.04
C LEU A 453 -3.81 -2.05 1.65
N TYR A 454 -3.51 -3.20 1.04
CA TYR A 454 -3.04 -3.26 -0.35
C TYR A 454 -4.06 -2.67 -1.32
N ILE A 455 -5.32 -3.12 -1.22
CA ILE A 455 -6.41 -2.63 -2.05
C ILE A 455 -6.65 -1.14 -1.82
N GLU A 456 -6.68 -0.70 -0.56
CA GLU A 456 -6.88 0.69 -0.18
C GLU A 456 -5.75 1.59 -0.68
N THR A 457 -4.51 1.12 -0.63
CA THR A 457 -3.36 1.87 -1.14
C THR A 457 -3.41 2.00 -2.67
N LEU A 458 -3.78 0.94 -3.41
CA LEU A 458 -3.99 1.00 -4.85
C LEU A 458 -5.17 1.90 -5.23
N MET A 459 -6.27 1.83 -4.48
CA MET A 459 -7.41 2.71 -4.66
C MET A 459 -6.99 4.17 -4.49
N LEU A 460 -6.29 4.49 -3.41
CA LEU A 460 -5.84 5.84 -3.13
C LEU A 460 -4.81 6.33 -4.14
N GLU A 461 -3.91 5.46 -4.62
CA GLU A 461 -2.97 5.79 -5.71
C GLU A 461 -3.71 6.23 -6.98
N ASN A 462 -4.79 5.52 -7.36
CA ASN A 462 -5.59 5.88 -8.52
C ASN A 462 -6.47 7.12 -8.26
N MET A 463 -6.97 7.28 -7.04
CA MET A 463 -7.69 8.51 -6.64
C MET A 463 -6.77 9.75 -6.69
N VAL A 464 -5.50 9.63 -6.30
CA VAL A 464 -4.49 10.69 -6.45
C VAL A 464 -4.32 11.07 -7.92
N LYS A 465 -4.22 10.07 -8.82
CA LYS A 465 -4.13 10.34 -10.28
C LYS A 465 -5.37 11.08 -10.80
N VAL A 466 -6.56 10.66 -10.38
CA VAL A 466 -7.81 11.36 -10.73
C VAL A 466 -7.83 12.78 -10.18
N GLN A 467 -7.35 12.99 -8.95
CA GLN A 467 -7.27 14.31 -8.34
C GLN A 467 -6.24 15.22 -9.05
N GLU A 468 -5.13 14.66 -9.53
CA GLU A 468 -4.15 15.38 -10.36
C GLU A 468 -4.79 15.82 -11.70
N GLU A 469 -5.58 14.94 -12.34
CA GLU A 469 -6.33 15.29 -13.54
C GLU A 469 -7.39 16.37 -13.25
N THR A 470 -8.11 16.28 -12.13
CA THR A 470 -9.09 17.29 -11.70
C THR A 470 -8.44 18.64 -11.51
N LEU A 471 -7.32 18.68 -10.80
CA LEU A 471 -6.55 19.92 -10.59
C LEU A 471 -6.08 20.52 -11.92
N GLN A 472 -5.64 19.67 -12.84
CA GLN A 472 -5.22 20.10 -14.17
C GLN A 472 -6.39 20.73 -14.94
N GLU A 473 -7.54 20.05 -15.01
CA GLU A 473 -8.74 20.58 -15.69
C GLU A 473 -9.21 21.90 -15.05
N THR A 474 -9.15 22.00 -13.73
CA THR A 474 -9.50 23.24 -13.01
C THR A 474 -8.55 24.39 -13.36
N ARG A 475 -7.23 24.10 -13.47
CA ARG A 475 -6.24 25.09 -13.94
C ARG A 475 -6.49 25.51 -15.38
N GLU A 476 -6.89 24.59 -16.26
CA GLU A 476 -7.29 24.91 -17.63
C GLU A 476 -8.51 25.84 -17.66
N ASN A 477 -9.52 25.54 -16.84
CA ASN A 477 -10.71 26.39 -16.75
C ASN A 477 -10.39 27.78 -16.19
N LEU A 478 -9.45 27.89 -15.22
CA LEU A 478 -8.94 29.18 -14.76
C LEU A 478 -8.25 29.97 -15.90
N ALA A 479 -7.44 29.29 -16.72
CA ALA A 479 -6.79 29.94 -17.86
C ALA A 479 -7.82 30.44 -18.89
N ILE A 480 -8.85 29.65 -19.17
CA ILE A 480 -9.97 30.03 -20.04
C ILE A 480 -10.71 31.24 -19.47
N ALA A 481 -11.02 31.25 -18.16
CA ALA A 481 -11.70 32.37 -17.51
C ALA A 481 -10.90 33.70 -17.64
N ARG A 482 -9.59 33.64 -17.45
CA ARG A 482 -8.68 34.76 -17.63
C ARG A 482 -8.67 35.30 -19.07
N VAL A 483 -8.75 34.43 -20.08
CA VAL A 483 -8.89 34.83 -21.48
C VAL A 483 -10.24 35.51 -21.72
N ARG A 484 -11.31 34.90 -21.21
CA ARG A 484 -12.68 35.45 -21.33
C ARG A 484 -12.83 36.84 -20.67
N GLU A 485 -12.24 37.02 -19.49
CA GLU A 485 -12.21 38.28 -18.76
C GLU A 485 -11.52 39.37 -19.60
N LYS A 486 -10.32 39.06 -20.14
CA LYS A 486 -9.61 40.03 -20.99
C LYS A 486 -10.31 40.37 -22.30
N THR A 487 -11.08 39.44 -22.84
CA THR A 487 -11.91 39.68 -24.04
C THR A 487 -13.27 40.32 -23.72
N GLY A 488 -13.51 40.68 -22.45
CA GLY A 488 -14.76 41.26 -21.99
C GLY A 488 -15.97 40.32 -22.03
N LYS A 489 -15.73 39.02 -22.08
CA LYS A 489 -16.80 37.99 -22.11
C LYS A 489 -17.24 37.50 -20.74
N CYS A 490 -16.50 37.84 -19.69
CA CYS A 490 -16.88 37.58 -18.30
C CYS A 490 -16.27 38.62 -17.37
N GLY A 491 -16.76 38.71 -16.14
CA GLY A 491 -16.21 39.55 -15.09
C GLY A 491 -15.01 38.89 -14.36
N TYR A 492 -14.29 39.70 -13.59
CA TYR A 492 -13.13 39.23 -12.82
C TYR A 492 -13.50 38.24 -11.68
N GLU A 493 -14.76 38.27 -11.22
CA GLU A 493 -15.31 37.33 -10.25
C GLU A 493 -15.22 35.86 -10.71
N GLU A 494 -15.35 35.61 -12.02
CA GLU A 494 -15.22 34.28 -12.59
C GLU A 494 -13.77 33.76 -12.47
N VAL A 495 -12.80 34.65 -12.67
CA VAL A 495 -11.37 34.35 -12.48
C VAL A 495 -11.06 34.00 -11.01
N LEU A 496 -11.60 34.82 -10.08
CA LEU A 496 -11.41 34.59 -8.65
C LEU A 496 -12.02 33.28 -8.18
N ARG A 497 -13.19 32.91 -8.69
CA ARG A 497 -13.85 31.67 -8.36
C ARG A 497 -13.00 30.45 -8.80
N TRP A 498 -12.52 30.43 -10.04
CA TRP A 498 -11.63 29.40 -10.51
C TRP A 498 -10.28 29.35 -9.75
N ALA A 499 -9.74 30.51 -9.37
CA ALA A 499 -8.52 30.55 -8.56
C ALA A 499 -8.74 29.94 -7.16
N GLY A 500 -9.91 30.18 -6.55
CA GLY A 500 -10.34 29.55 -5.31
C GLY A 500 -10.45 28.02 -5.45
N GLU A 501 -11.08 27.56 -6.56
CA GLU A 501 -11.26 26.14 -6.83
C GLU A 501 -9.91 25.44 -7.05
N VAL A 502 -8.96 26.04 -7.78
CA VAL A 502 -7.59 25.51 -7.91
C VAL A 502 -6.95 25.28 -6.54
N SER A 503 -7.06 26.25 -5.63
CA SER A 503 -6.48 26.14 -4.29
C SER A 503 -7.14 25.02 -3.46
N GLU A 504 -8.44 24.82 -3.61
CA GLU A 504 -9.16 23.72 -2.94
C GLU A 504 -8.76 22.36 -3.50
N GLN A 505 -8.60 22.22 -4.81
CA GLN A 505 -8.13 20.98 -5.44
C GLN A 505 -6.67 20.67 -5.07
N GLU A 506 -5.80 21.68 -4.96
CA GLU A 506 -4.43 21.51 -4.45
C GLU A 506 -4.40 21.00 -3.02
N LYS A 507 -5.25 21.56 -2.15
CA LYS A 507 -5.38 21.11 -0.75
C LYS A 507 -5.85 19.66 -0.66
N LYS A 508 -6.85 19.26 -1.46
CA LYS A 508 -7.32 17.87 -1.54
C LYS A 508 -6.22 16.92 -2.00
N LEU A 509 -5.47 17.30 -3.05
CA LEU A 509 -4.35 16.51 -3.56
C LEU A 509 -3.27 16.28 -2.50
N LEU A 510 -2.87 17.32 -1.78
CA LEU A 510 -1.87 17.22 -0.70
C LEU A 510 -2.31 16.28 0.42
N SER A 511 -3.58 16.33 0.82
CA SER A 511 -4.14 15.41 1.81
C SER A 511 -4.08 13.97 1.34
N MET A 512 -4.56 13.70 0.11
CA MET A 512 -4.55 12.33 -0.46
C MET A 512 -3.14 11.76 -0.60
N GLN A 513 -2.16 12.59 -1.00
CA GLN A 513 -0.75 12.19 -1.10
C GLN A 513 -0.14 11.86 0.28
N ALA A 514 -0.53 12.61 1.33
CA ALA A 514 -0.11 12.31 2.69
C ALA A 514 -0.70 10.98 3.18
N ASP A 515 -2.00 10.74 2.92
CA ASP A 515 -2.67 9.50 3.30
C ASP A 515 -2.07 8.29 2.57
N TYR A 516 -1.75 8.43 1.27
CA TYR A 516 -1.05 7.40 0.50
C TYR A 516 0.31 7.02 1.12
N LYS A 517 1.10 8.02 1.53
CA LYS A 517 2.38 7.79 2.22
C LYS A 517 2.18 7.11 3.59
N ASN A 518 1.16 7.50 4.34
CA ASN A 518 0.84 6.92 5.64
C ASN A 518 0.45 5.43 5.53
N LEU A 519 -0.29 5.06 4.49
CA LEU A 519 -0.62 3.65 4.21
C LEU A 519 0.64 2.83 3.93
N LYS A 520 1.60 3.35 3.16
CA LYS A 520 2.90 2.69 2.92
C LYS A 520 3.69 2.49 4.22
N VAL A 521 3.73 3.49 5.10
CA VAL A 521 4.35 3.38 6.44
C VAL A 521 3.68 2.28 7.27
N THR A 522 2.36 2.18 7.21
CA THR A 522 1.59 1.14 7.92
C THR A 522 1.93 -0.25 7.40
N ILE A 523 2.04 -0.41 6.09
CA ILE A 523 2.42 -1.67 5.45
C ILE A 523 3.87 -2.05 5.82
N ASN A 524 4.82 -1.09 5.81
CA ASN A 524 6.20 -1.31 6.24
C ASN A 524 6.28 -1.84 7.68
N LYS A 525 5.47 -1.30 8.59
CA LYS A 525 5.34 -1.81 9.96
C LYS A 525 4.88 -3.28 9.97
N LEU A 526 3.88 -3.63 9.16
CA LEU A 526 3.35 -5.00 9.12
C LEU A 526 4.34 -5.99 8.49
N LEU A 527 5.15 -5.53 7.54
CA LEU A 527 6.26 -6.29 6.94
C LEU A 527 7.48 -6.41 7.87
N ASN A 528 7.53 -5.64 8.95
CA ASN A 528 8.70 -5.52 9.84
C ASN A 528 9.97 -5.10 9.09
N GLN A 529 9.85 -4.09 8.25
CA GLN A 529 10.96 -3.44 7.54
C GLN A 529 11.07 -1.96 7.90
N ASP A 530 12.13 -1.30 7.44
CA ASP A 530 12.31 0.13 7.71
C ASP A 530 11.10 0.91 7.16
N GLN A 531 10.50 1.75 8.01
CA GLN A 531 9.31 2.52 7.69
C GLN A 531 9.52 3.55 6.57
N LYS A 532 10.77 3.89 6.26
CA LYS A 532 11.15 4.79 5.15
C LYS A 532 11.28 4.07 3.82
N THR A 533 11.22 2.74 3.79
CA THR A 533 11.34 1.96 2.55
C THR A 533 10.20 2.30 1.61
N ASP A 534 10.55 2.70 0.40
CA ASP A 534 9.55 2.92 -0.65
C ASP A 534 9.42 1.68 -1.55
N PHE A 535 8.22 1.47 -2.05
CA PHE A 535 7.86 0.34 -2.92
C PHE A 535 6.65 0.70 -3.77
N ALA A 536 6.43 -0.07 -4.83
CA ALA A 536 5.28 0.07 -5.72
C ALA A 536 4.41 -1.19 -5.67
N PHE A 537 3.15 -1.05 -6.08
CA PHE A 537 2.24 -2.17 -6.21
C PHE A 537 1.99 -2.51 -7.68
N THR A 538 1.72 -3.79 -7.96
CA THR A 538 1.19 -4.19 -9.25
C THR A 538 -0.30 -3.90 -9.30
N PRO A 539 -0.84 -3.43 -10.45
CA PRO A 539 -2.29 -3.26 -10.60
C PRO A 539 -3.04 -4.57 -10.33
N LEU A 540 -4.19 -4.45 -9.67
CA LEU A 540 -5.04 -5.58 -9.29
C LEU A 540 -6.21 -5.73 -10.25
N THR A 541 -6.49 -6.97 -10.64
CA THR A 541 -7.66 -7.33 -11.47
C THR A 541 -8.47 -8.44 -10.81
N ALA A 542 -9.73 -8.59 -11.18
CA ALA A 542 -10.57 -9.69 -10.67
C ALA A 542 -10.05 -11.08 -11.05
N SER A 543 -9.18 -11.15 -12.07
CA SER A 543 -8.53 -12.39 -12.54
C SER A 543 -7.15 -12.62 -11.90
N ASP A 544 -6.75 -11.80 -10.90
CA ASP A 544 -5.47 -11.99 -10.23
C ASP A 544 -5.40 -13.38 -9.59
N PRO A 545 -4.30 -14.12 -9.75
CA PRO A 545 -4.12 -15.44 -9.14
C PRO A 545 -4.27 -15.48 -7.62
N ALA A 546 -4.11 -14.34 -6.94
CA ALA A 546 -4.35 -14.22 -5.50
C ALA A 546 -5.83 -14.32 -5.13
N PHE A 547 -6.76 -14.15 -6.08
CA PHE A 547 -8.19 -14.34 -5.85
C PHE A 547 -8.66 -15.73 -6.27
N PHE A 548 -9.57 -16.32 -5.49
CA PHE A 548 -10.21 -17.60 -5.83
C PHE A 548 -11.08 -17.50 -7.09
N THR A 549 -11.49 -16.29 -7.47
CA THR A 549 -12.22 -16.01 -8.71
C THR A 549 -11.43 -16.30 -9.97
N SER A 550 -10.10 -16.42 -9.87
CA SER A 550 -9.25 -16.84 -10.98
C SER A 550 -9.49 -18.31 -11.40
N ASP A 551 -9.88 -19.16 -10.45
CA ASP A 551 -10.13 -20.60 -10.66
C ASP A 551 -11.61 -20.95 -10.90
N LEU A 552 -12.53 -19.99 -10.77
CA LEU A 552 -13.95 -20.22 -10.81
C LEU A 552 -14.67 -19.27 -11.78
N HIS A 553 -15.50 -19.81 -12.64
CA HIS A 553 -16.46 -19.01 -13.43
C HIS A 553 -17.64 -18.53 -12.56
N ILE A 554 -17.33 -17.75 -11.51
CA ILE A 554 -18.31 -17.26 -10.52
C ILE A 554 -19.46 -16.51 -11.17
N ILE A 555 -19.22 -15.80 -12.26
CA ILE A 555 -20.22 -14.97 -12.95
C ILE A 555 -21.42 -15.82 -13.37
N ASP A 556 -21.21 -17.06 -13.82
CA ASP A 556 -22.28 -17.96 -14.23
C ASP A 556 -23.12 -18.45 -13.03
N HIS A 557 -22.53 -18.50 -11.83
CA HIS A 557 -23.24 -18.85 -10.61
C HIS A 557 -24.02 -17.67 -10.01
N VAL A 558 -23.48 -16.45 -10.11
CA VAL A 558 -24.11 -15.23 -9.59
C VAL A 558 -25.40 -14.87 -10.32
N ARG A 559 -25.52 -15.21 -11.61
CA ARG A 559 -26.71 -14.92 -12.42
C ARG A 559 -27.91 -15.81 -12.11
N ASN A 560 -27.68 -16.96 -11.48
CA ASN A 560 -28.75 -17.89 -11.11
C ASN A 560 -28.99 -17.91 -9.59
N PRO A 561 -30.10 -17.40 -9.06
CA PRO A 561 -30.38 -17.31 -7.61
C PRO A 561 -30.31 -18.64 -6.87
N GLN A 562 -30.75 -19.75 -7.50
CA GLN A 562 -30.74 -21.07 -6.88
C GLN A 562 -29.31 -21.63 -6.77
N LYS A 563 -28.48 -21.45 -7.81
CA LYS A 563 -27.05 -21.81 -7.78
C LYS A 563 -26.31 -21.00 -6.75
N LEU A 564 -26.59 -19.70 -6.68
CA LEU A 564 -26.02 -18.80 -5.71
C LEU A 564 -26.34 -19.21 -4.27
N SER A 565 -27.60 -19.55 -3.98
CA SER A 565 -28.01 -20.02 -2.65
C SER A 565 -27.23 -21.27 -2.25
N LYS A 566 -27.17 -22.29 -3.13
CA LYS A 566 -26.38 -23.49 -2.88
C LYS A 566 -24.88 -23.22 -2.67
N PHE A 567 -24.31 -22.35 -3.49
CA PHE A 567 -22.92 -21.93 -3.34
C PHE A 567 -22.69 -21.27 -1.98
N THR A 568 -23.58 -20.35 -1.58
CA THR A 568 -23.52 -19.69 -0.27
C THR A 568 -23.63 -20.68 0.88
N ASP A 569 -24.53 -21.67 0.80
CA ASP A 569 -24.67 -22.70 1.82
C ASP A 569 -23.40 -23.57 1.94
N MET A 570 -22.76 -23.89 0.81
CA MET A 570 -21.50 -24.62 0.80
C MET A 570 -20.36 -23.77 1.41
N LEU A 571 -20.29 -22.46 1.11
CA LEU A 571 -19.33 -21.54 1.73
C LEU A 571 -19.52 -21.46 3.24
N VAL A 572 -20.75 -21.40 3.72
CA VAL A 572 -21.07 -21.38 5.16
C VAL A 572 -20.57 -22.64 5.84
N GLN A 573 -20.86 -23.81 5.28
CA GLN A 573 -20.42 -25.09 5.86
C GLN A 573 -18.87 -25.18 5.92
N GLU A 574 -18.20 -24.80 4.85
CA GLU A 574 -16.74 -24.84 4.79
C GLU A 574 -16.10 -23.82 5.75
N ALA A 575 -16.65 -22.61 5.83
CA ALA A 575 -16.18 -21.57 6.75
C ALA A 575 -16.31 -22.01 8.22
N ILE A 576 -17.42 -22.62 8.62
CA ILE A 576 -17.62 -23.15 9.98
C ILE A 576 -16.64 -24.30 10.25
N TYR A 577 -16.43 -25.19 9.26
CA TYR A 577 -15.53 -26.32 9.41
C TYR A 577 -14.07 -25.88 9.58
N LEU A 578 -13.62 -24.93 8.78
CA LEU A 578 -12.24 -24.41 8.80
C LEU A 578 -11.98 -23.41 9.93
N SER A 579 -13.03 -22.82 10.52
CA SER A 579 -12.93 -21.73 11.48
C SER A 579 -11.96 -22.03 12.64
N PRO A 580 -10.93 -21.21 12.82
CA PRO A 580 -10.04 -21.29 13.99
C PRO A 580 -10.78 -20.91 15.27
N GLU A 581 -11.77 -20.03 15.20
CA GLU A 581 -12.62 -19.61 16.32
C GLU A 581 -13.38 -20.83 16.89
N THR A 582 -14.02 -21.59 16.00
CA THR A 582 -14.70 -22.85 16.36
C THR A 582 -13.72 -23.88 16.93
N THR A 583 -12.51 -24.00 16.35
CA THR A 583 -11.48 -24.91 16.82
C THR A 583 -10.96 -24.52 18.21
N LYS A 584 -10.81 -23.22 18.51
CA LYS A 584 -10.46 -22.70 19.84
C LYS A 584 -11.50 -23.07 20.87
N LEU A 585 -12.77 -22.84 20.57
CA LEU A 585 -13.87 -23.14 21.48
C LEU A 585 -13.99 -24.64 21.74
N LYS A 586 -13.88 -25.47 20.70
CA LYS A 586 -13.84 -26.95 20.87
C LYS A 586 -12.68 -27.39 21.75
N ALA A 587 -11.51 -26.74 21.64
CA ALA A 587 -10.38 -27.03 22.54
C ALA A 587 -10.65 -26.56 23.98
N ALA A 588 -11.29 -25.40 24.19
CA ALA A 588 -11.68 -24.92 25.50
C ALA A 588 -12.73 -25.84 26.16
N ILE A 589 -13.74 -26.29 25.41
CA ILE A 589 -14.73 -27.27 25.86
C ILE A 589 -14.03 -28.58 26.28
N ALA A 590 -13.05 -29.04 25.51
CA ALA A 590 -12.31 -30.26 25.83
C ALA A 590 -11.42 -30.08 27.09
N MET A 591 -10.84 -28.91 27.33
CA MET A 591 -10.13 -28.60 28.59
C MET A 591 -11.09 -28.64 29.78
N LYS A 592 -12.26 -28.02 29.65
CA LYS A 592 -13.26 -27.99 30.71
C LYS A 592 -13.84 -29.39 31.00
N LYS A 593 -14.07 -30.22 29.94
CA LYS A 593 -14.44 -31.62 30.10
C LYS A 593 -13.37 -32.43 30.84
N ALA A 594 -12.09 -32.18 30.57
CA ALA A 594 -10.98 -32.83 31.30
C ALA A 594 -10.96 -32.42 32.77
N GLU A 595 -11.22 -31.12 33.07
CA GLU A 595 -11.30 -30.61 34.46
C GLU A 595 -12.49 -31.27 35.21
N MET A 596 -13.65 -31.34 34.63
CA MET A 596 -14.81 -32.07 35.17
C MET A 596 -14.48 -33.53 35.41
N GLY A 597 -13.83 -34.17 34.44
CA GLY A 597 -13.39 -35.57 34.55
C GLY A 597 -12.38 -35.80 35.70
N ASN A 598 -11.52 -34.82 35.98
CA ASN A 598 -10.63 -34.85 37.16
C ASN A 598 -11.39 -34.99 38.47
N TYR A 599 -12.42 -34.14 38.66
CA TYR A 599 -13.24 -34.25 39.88
C TYR A 599 -13.98 -35.59 39.97
N MET A 600 -14.46 -36.11 38.84
CA MET A 600 -15.07 -37.47 38.81
C MET A 600 -14.06 -38.56 39.13
N GLN A 601 -12.87 -38.51 38.58
CA GLN A 601 -11.81 -39.52 38.87
C GLN A 601 -11.39 -39.51 40.33
N LYS A 602 -11.37 -38.36 41.03
CA LYS A 602 -11.08 -38.23 42.44
C LYS A 602 -12.11 -38.89 43.37
N PHE A 603 -13.30 -39.26 42.88
CA PHE A 603 -14.22 -40.14 43.60
C PHE A 603 -13.81 -41.62 43.56
N LEU A 604 -13.20 -42.02 42.48
CA LEU A 604 -12.97 -43.45 42.15
C LEU A 604 -11.53 -43.89 42.43
N LEU A 605 -10.56 -43.01 42.31
CA LEU A 605 -9.14 -43.35 42.26
C LEU A 605 -8.33 -42.54 43.27
N PRO A 606 -7.38 -43.19 44.00
CA PRO A 606 -6.46 -42.52 44.93
C PRO A 606 -5.32 -41.81 44.17
N ASN A 607 -4.66 -40.87 44.82
CA ASN A 607 -3.30 -40.46 44.46
C ASN A 607 -2.30 -41.52 44.99
N ALA A 608 -1.43 -42.02 44.15
CA ALA A 608 -0.42 -42.98 44.49
C ALA A 608 0.98 -42.48 44.16
N LYS A 609 1.89 -42.62 45.12
CA LYS A 609 3.30 -42.25 44.92
C LYS A 609 4.22 -43.32 45.54
N MET A 610 5.44 -43.35 45.07
CA MET A 610 6.54 -44.15 45.56
C MET A 610 7.68 -43.22 45.99
N SER A 611 8.28 -43.46 47.09
CA SER A 611 9.46 -42.77 47.59
C SER A 611 10.55 -43.76 48.00
N LEU A 612 11.77 -43.54 47.58
CA LEU A 612 12.97 -44.25 47.98
C LEU A 612 13.93 -43.22 48.57
N GLU A 613 14.27 -43.40 49.82
CA GLU A 613 15.08 -42.45 50.57
C GLU A 613 16.28 -43.14 51.22
N TYR A 614 17.48 -42.64 50.97
CA TYR A 614 18.71 -43.03 51.61
C TYR A 614 19.23 -41.85 52.44
N GLY A 615 19.33 -42.02 53.73
CA GLY A 615 19.82 -40.98 54.65
C GLY A 615 21.09 -41.45 55.39
N THR A 616 22.01 -40.55 55.58
CA THR A 616 23.19 -40.76 56.40
C THR A 616 23.48 -39.58 57.30
N MET A 617 23.92 -39.80 58.53
CA MET A 617 24.47 -38.81 59.44
C MET A 617 25.97 -38.84 59.39
N TYR A 618 26.60 -37.73 59.04
CA TYR A 618 28.05 -37.61 58.94
C TYR A 618 28.69 -36.97 60.19
N ASP A 619 27.89 -36.21 60.93
CA ASP A 619 28.30 -35.56 62.18
C ASP A 619 27.20 -35.62 63.22
N ARG A 620 27.54 -35.84 64.51
CA ARG A 620 26.57 -35.90 65.62
C ARG A 620 27.29 -35.80 67.00
N ALA A 621 26.80 -34.89 67.81
CA ALA A 621 27.23 -34.84 69.20
C ALA A 621 26.00 -34.79 70.14
N LEU A 622 25.99 -35.63 71.18
CA LEU A 622 24.94 -35.69 72.20
C LEU A 622 25.44 -34.98 73.45
N PRO A 623 24.58 -34.21 74.19
CA PRO A 623 24.98 -33.45 75.30
C PRO A 623 25.26 -34.33 76.60
N TYR A 624 24.79 -35.54 76.63
CA TYR A 624 24.96 -36.43 77.81
C TYR A 624 24.71 -37.92 77.55
N GLU A 625 25.70 -38.76 77.76
CA GLU A 625 25.61 -40.23 77.51
C GLU A 625 24.88 -41.07 78.64
N SER A 626 24.70 -40.55 79.92
CA SER A 626 24.29 -41.35 81.00
C SER A 626 22.80 -41.40 81.37
N SER A 627 21.96 -40.46 80.91
CA SER A 627 20.54 -40.46 81.28
C SER A 627 19.59 -41.06 80.20
N ALA A 628 20.12 -41.49 79.11
CA ALA A 628 19.31 -41.91 77.97
C ALA A 628 18.75 -43.34 78.06
N ASN A 629 19.29 -44.15 78.94
CA ASN A 629 18.98 -45.60 78.93
C ASN A 629 17.55 -45.95 79.43
N ASN A 630 16.94 -45.14 80.25
CA ASN A 630 15.58 -45.40 80.76
C ASN A 630 14.46 -44.80 79.93
N GLN A 631 14.73 -43.83 79.01
CA GLN A 631 13.78 -43.28 78.07
C GLN A 631 13.67 -44.00 76.79
N LEU A 632 14.60 -44.83 76.43
CA LEU A 632 14.68 -45.57 75.15
C LEU A 632 13.48 -46.48 74.94
N LYS A 633 12.94 -47.09 75.94
CA LYS A 633 11.83 -48.04 75.81
C LYS A 633 10.48 -47.39 75.59
N SER A 634 10.28 -46.19 76.03
CA SER A 634 9.04 -45.46 75.74
C SER A 634 9.14 -44.63 74.46
N GLY A 635 10.33 -44.20 74.00
CA GLY A 635 10.59 -43.39 72.85
C GLY A 635 10.37 -44.12 71.49
N THR A 636 10.68 -45.40 71.44
CA THR A 636 10.51 -46.17 70.15
C THR A 636 9.06 -46.32 69.71
N ALA A 637 8.12 -46.44 70.61
CA ALA A 637 6.71 -46.54 70.30
C ALA A 637 6.15 -45.13 69.83
N SER A 638 6.60 -44.09 70.43
CA SER A 638 6.22 -42.69 70.03
C SER A 638 6.85 -42.30 68.67
N ALA A 639 8.07 -42.74 68.44
CA ALA A 639 8.73 -42.50 67.14
C ALA A 639 8.01 -43.19 65.95
N MET A 640 7.57 -44.45 66.17
CA MET A 640 6.76 -45.13 65.13
C MET A 640 5.42 -44.46 64.88
N ALA A 641 4.76 -43.97 65.89
CA ALA A 641 3.51 -43.23 65.74
C ALA A 641 3.70 -41.88 65.00
N ASN A 642 4.81 -41.19 65.24
CA ASN A 642 5.14 -39.96 64.57
C ASN A 642 5.56 -40.23 63.10
N VAL A 643 6.19 -41.33 62.78
CA VAL A 643 6.47 -41.72 61.37
C VAL A 643 5.16 -41.94 60.62
N ALA A 644 4.21 -42.61 61.23
CA ALA A 644 2.90 -42.82 60.62
C ALA A 644 2.13 -41.50 60.36
N GLN A 645 2.24 -40.50 61.27
CA GLN A 645 1.69 -39.17 61.08
C GLN A 645 2.40 -38.41 59.93
N ALA A 646 3.72 -38.53 59.84
CA ALA A 646 4.47 -37.92 58.72
C ALA A 646 4.13 -38.55 57.38
N GLU A 647 3.89 -39.86 57.34
CA GLU A 647 3.40 -40.56 56.16
C GLU A 647 2.02 -40.11 55.73
N ALA A 648 1.11 -39.89 56.68
CA ALA A 648 -0.23 -39.37 56.40
C ALA A 648 -0.21 -37.91 55.86
N LEU A 649 0.66 -37.06 56.40
CA LEU A 649 0.88 -35.70 55.91
C LEU A 649 1.51 -35.70 54.51
N ALA A 650 2.40 -36.60 54.18
CA ALA A 650 2.98 -36.74 52.84
C ALA A 650 1.93 -37.13 51.80
N LEU A 651 0.90 -37.87 52.19
CA LEU A 651 -0.25 -38.21 51.34
C LEU A 651 -1.24 -37.04 51.15
N THR A 652 -1.24 -36.01 52.03
CA THR A 652 -2.17 -34.89 51.91
C THR A 652 -1.79 -33.79 50.91
N GLY A 653 -0.65 -33.97 50.19
CA GLY A 653 -0.26 -33.06 49.10
C GLY A 653 0.61 -31.88 49.50
N ASN A 654 1.04 -31.78 50.76
CA ASN A 654 2.04 -30.79 51.15
C ASN A 654 3.41 -31.46 51.40
N PRO A 655 4.23 -31.67 50.35
CA PRO A 655 5.49 -32.42 50.47
C PRO A 655 6.52 -31.77 51.41
N ALA A 656 6.50 -30.43 51.51
CA ALA A 656 7.48 -29.74 52.34
C ALA A 656 7.19 -29.94 53.84
N MET A 657 5.92 -29.85 54.24
CA MET A 657 5.52 -30.11 55.64
C MET A 657 5.70 -31.60 56.03
N ALA A 658 5.35 -32.51 55.14
CA ALA A 658 5.51 -33.95 55.37
C ALA A 658 6.99 -34.33 55.49
N MET A 659 7.87 -33.69 54.72
CA MET A 659 9.31 -33.93 54.81
C MET A 659 9.96 -33.34 56.03
N SER A 660 9.52 -32.14 56.39
CA SER A 660 9.94 -31.50 57.66
C SER A 660 9.57 -32.38 58.88
N ALA A 661 8.33 -32.86 58.94
CA ALA A 661 7.86 -33.75 59.99
C ALA A 661 8.58 -35.10 59.95
N GLY A 662 8.82 -35.70 58.74
CA GLY A 662 9.56 -36.95 58.61
C GLY A 662 11.02 -36.84 59.02
N SER A 663 11.69 -35.75 58.66
CA SER A 663 13.09 -35.49 59.07
C SER A 663 13.24 -35.26 60.53
N GLN A 664 12.32 -34.52 61.17
CA GLN A 664 12.31 -34.30 62.63
C GLN A 664 12.04 -35.61 63.37
N THR A 665 11.12 -36.42 62.86
CA THR A 665 10.79 -37.72 63.49
C THR A 665 11.93 -38.74 63.34
N PHE A 666 12.60 -38.78 62.22
CA PHE A 666 13.80 -39.58 62.01
C PHE A 666 14.94 -39.16 62.94
N LEU A 667 15.20 -37.84 63.03
CA LEU A 667 16.20 -37.28 63.92
C LEU A 667 15.87 -37.58 65.42
N GLN A 668 14.59 -37.43 65.77
CA GLN A 668 14.15 -37.77 67.13
C GLN A 668 14.29 -39.28 67.46
N ALA A 669 13.86 -40.14 66.54
CA ALA A 669 14.01 -41.59 66.67
C ALA A 669 15.47 -42.01 66.76
N TRP A 670 16.31 -41.43 65.96
CA TRP A 670 17.74 -41.64 65.91
C TRP A 670 18.42 -41.17 67.24
N ASN A 671 18.00 -40.03 67.74
CA ASN A 671 18.53 -39.41 68.98
C ASN A 671 18.13 -40.17 70.26
N ASN A 672 16.95 -40.80 70.23
CA ASN A 672 16.43 -41.56 71.36
C ASN A 672 17.01 -42.95 71.45
N SER A 673 17.93 -43.40 70.57
CA SER A 673 18.55 -44.75 70.60
C SER A 673 20.07 -44.67 70.61
N PRO A 674 20.72 -44.10 71.62
CA PRO A 674 22.17 -43.94 71.68
C PRO A 674 22.97 -45.23 71.90
N TYR A 675 22.31 -46.34 72.30
CA TYR A 675 23.01 -47.64 72.64
C TYR A 675 22.77 -48.78 71.60
N LEU A 676 21.94 -48.55 70.68
CA LEU A 676 21.92 -49.44 69.53
C LEU A 676 23.04 -48.99 68.56
N ASN A 677 23.85 -49.85 68.08
CA ASN A 677 24.76 -49.66 66.99
C ASN A 677 23.87 -49.46 65.77
N LEU A 678 23.03 -48.37 65.78
CA LEU A 678 22.20 -47.98 64.69
C LEU A 678 23.14 -47.51 63.62
N ASP A 679 23.04 -48.13 62.48
CA ASP A 679 23.74 -47.71 61.27
C ASP A 679 23.51 -46.19 61.07
N LYS A 680 24.59 -45.46 60.84
CA LYS A 680 24.52 -44.03 60.53
C LYS A 680 23.73 -43.79 59.22
N THR A 681 23.30 -44.86 58.59
CA THR A 681 22.62 -44.90 57.34
C THR A 681 21.24 -45.55 57.46
N SER A 682 20.27 -45.00 56.75
CA SER A 682 18.91 -45.55 56.62
C SER A 682 18.49 -45.63 55.16
N LEU A 683 17.87 -46.73 54.84
CA LEU A 683 17.23 -46.93 53.54
C LEU A 683 15.73 -47.12 53.78
N ARG A 684 14.92 -46.22 53.20
CA ARG A 684 13.47 -46.26 53.33
C ARG A 684 12.83 -46.40 51.98
N PHE A 685 11.97 -47.38 51.80
CA PHE A 685 11.11 -47.52 50.63
C PHE A 685 9.65 -47.37 51.05
N LEU A 686 8.92 -46.50 50.45
CA LEU A 686 7.53 -46.20 50.78
C LEU A 686 6.68 -46.20 49.49
N ILE A 687 5.59 -46.96 49.47
CA ILE A 687 4.48 -46.78 48.52
C ILE A 687 3.29 -46.26 49.36
N ALA A 688 2.81 -45.09 48.93
CA ALA A 688 1.71 -44.45 49.67
C ALA A 688 0.58 -44.18 48.69
N ALA A 689 -0.64 -44.51 49.09
CA ALA A 689 -1.85 -44.18 48.32
C ALA A 689 -2.83 -43.37 49.21
N GLN A 690 -3.24 -42.21 48.80
CA GLN A 690 -4.21 -41.38 49.50
C GLN A 690 -5.50 -41.27 48.71
N TRP A 691 -6.60 -41.59 49.29
CA TRP A 691 -7.90 -41.50 48.73
C TRP A 691 -8.85 -40.75 49.65
N LYS A 692 -9.49 -39.73 49.10
CA LYS A 692 -10.49 -38.90 49.81
C LYS A 692 -11.81 -38.93 49.02
N PRO A 693 -12.64 -39.97 49.18
CA PRO A 693 -13.87 -40.11 48.41
C PRO A 693 -14.87 -38.98 48.72
N ILE A 694 -14.93 -38.54 49.95
CA ILE A 694 -15.86 -37.51 50.42
C ILE A 694 -15.07 -36.31 50.98
N GLU A 695 -15.35 -35.11 50.47
CA GLU A 695 -14.75 -33.81 50.88
C GLU A 695 -15.86 -32.78 51.09
N GLY A 696 -16.73 -32.98 52.12
CA GLY A 696 -17.74 -31.98 52.50
C GLY A 696 -18.63 -31.48 51.34
N GLY A 697 -18.84 -32.27 50.26
CA GLY A 697 -19.66 -31.83 49.11
C GLY A 697 -18.91 -31.01 48.05
N HIS A 698 -17.64 -30.60 48.28
CA HIS A 698 -16.86 -29.76 47.37
C HIS A 698 -16.81 -30.30 45.93
N LYS A 699 -16.53 -31.62 45.78
CA LYS A 699 -16.43 -32.22 44.43
C LYS A 699 -17.74 -32.17 43.65
N PHE A 700 -18.91 -32.30 44.35
CA PHE A 700 -20.21 -32.18 43.68
C PHE A 700 -20.46 -30.75 43.20
N ALA A 701 -20.10 -29.75 44.02
CA ALA A 701 -20.19 -28.35 43.64
C ALA A 701 -19.31 -28.00 42.45
N GLU A 702 -18.06 -28.51 42.44
CA GLU A 702 -17.13 -28.31 41.31
C GLU A 702 -17.58 -28.98 40.01
N ILE A 703 -18.15 -30.20 40.10
CA ILE A 703 -18.73 -30.86 38.90
C ILE A 703 -19.93 -30.04 38.37
N ALA A 704 -20.80 -29.56 39.28
CA ALA A 704 -21.93 -28.73 38.91
C ALA A 704 -21.48 -27.40 38.25
N ARG A 705 -20.41 -26.76 38.80
CA ARG A 705 -19.80 -25.58 38.22
C ARG A 705 -19.24 -25.87 36.82
N CYS A 706 -18.44 -26.93 36.68
CA CYS A 706 -17.89 -27.32 35.38
C CYS A 706 -18.98 -27.63 34.37
N LYS A 707 -20.10 -28.24 34.77
CA LYS A 707 -21.25 -28.52 33.89
C LYS A 707 -21.93 -27.23 33.42
N ALA A 708 -22.09 -26.23 34.31
CA ALA A 708 -22.65 -24.93 33.94
C ALA A 708 -21.75 -24.21 32.95
N GLU A 709 -20.41 -24.17 33.21
CA GLU A 709 -19.43 -23.58 32.29
C GLU A 709 -19.34 -24.31 30.93
N LEU A 710 -19.53 -25.64 30.92
CA LEU A 710 -19.64 -26.41 29.67
C LEU A 710 -20.90 -26.04 28.87
N ASN A 711 -22.02 -25.82 29.52
CA ASN A 711 -23.23 -25.38 28.84
C ASN A 711 -23.05 -23.96 28.26
N GLU A 712 -22.43 -23.07 29.00
CA GLU A 712 -22.06 -21.72 28.52
C GLU A 712 -21.15 -21.79 27.28
N LEU A 713 -20.05 -22.58 27.34
CA LEU A 713 -19.13 -22.73 26.20
C LEU A 713 -19.79 -23.39 24.98
N ASN A 714 -20.73 -24.34 25.16
CA ASN A 714 -21.48 -24.94 24.08
C ASN A 714 -22.46 -23.94 23.45
N THR A 715 -23.12 -23.11 24.27
CA THR A 715 -23.99 -22.03 23.79
C THR A 715 -23.20 -21.01 23.00
N TYR A 716 -22.03 -20.60 23.51
CA TYR A 716 -21.11 -19.70 22.82
C TYR A 716 -20.57 -20.28 21.51
N LEU A 717 -20.30 -21.60 21.44
CA LEU A 717 -19.95 -22.28 20.21
C LEU A 717 -21.06 -22.18 19.15
N ASN A 718 -22.31 -22.35 19.57
CA ASN A 718 -23.47 -22.19 18.66
C ASN A 718 -23.63 -20.73 18.20
N GLU A 719 -23.45 -19.77 19.10
CA GLU A 719 -23.46 -18.35 18.78
C GLU A 719 -22.39 -18.02 17.73
N VAL A 720 -21.14 -18.46 17.92
CA VAL A 720 -20.05 -18.23 16.96
C VAL A 720 -20.33 -18.88 15.61
N ASN A 721 -20.91 -20.07 15.57
CA ASN A 721 -21.29 -20.73 14.31
C ASN A 721 -22.38 -19.92 13.57
N THR A 722 -23.38 -19.42 14.29
CA THR A 722 -24.44 -18.56 13.73
C THR A 722 -23.89 -17.23 13.24
N GLU A 723 -22.95 -16.64 13.98
CA GLU A 723 -22.25 -15.41 13.59
C GLU A 723 -21.45 -15.61 12.28
N ILE A 724 -20.70 -16.73 12.16
CA ILE A 724 -19.97 -17.08 10.94
C ILE A 724 -20.95 -17.22 9.76
N GLU A 725 -22.06 -17.91 9.95
CA GLU A 725 -23.09 -18.05 8.94
C GLU A 725 -23.64 -16.69 8.49
N MET A 726 -24.03 -15.84 9.44
CA MET A 726 -24.53 -14.49 9.17
C MET A 726 -23.49 -13.67 8.38
N GLN A 727 -22.22 -13.70 8.83
CA GLN A 727 -21.14 -12.96 8.17
C GLN A 727 -20.92 -13.44 6.73
N VAL A 728 -20.84 -14.75 6.47
CA VAL A 728 -20.65 -15.30 5.13
C VAL A 728 -21.79 -14.88 4.21
N ARG A 729 -23.05 -15.05 4.65
CA ARG A 729 -24.23 -14.66 3.85
C ARG A 729 -24.25 -13.16 3.55
N THR A 730 -23.93 -12.33 4.55
CA THR A 730 -23.87 -10.88 4.41
C THR A 730 -22.82 -10.46 3.40
N VAL A 731 -21.62 -11.05 3.47
CA VAL A 731 -20.53 -10.69 2.56
C VAL A 731 -20.79 -11.17 1.14
N VAL A 732 -21.33 -12.37 0.95
CA VAL A 732 -21.72 -12.83 -0.39
C VAL A 732 -22.75 -11.88 -1.00
N ASN A 733 -23.77 -11.46 -0.25
CA ASN A 733 -24.76 -10.49 -0.72
C ASN A 733 -24.12 -9.14 -1.07
N ARG A 734 -23.17 -8.65 -0.23
CA ARG A 734 -22.44 -7.41 -0.51
C ARG A 734 -21.55 -7.54 -1.75
N ALA A 735 -20.80 -8.64 -1.87
CA ALA A 735 -19.93 -8.88 -3.01
C ALA A 735 -20.71 -8.87 -4.33
N ILE A 736 -21.90 -9.51 -4.36
CA ILE A 736 -22.79 -9.49 -5.52
C ILE A 736 -23.30 -8.09 -5.81
N SER A 737 -23.76 -7.38 -4.80
CA SER A 737 -24.23 -6.01 -4.95
C SER A 737 -23.13 -5.11 -5.51
N LYS A 738 -21.90 -5.17 -4.92
CA LYS A 738 -20.74 -4.41 -5.39
C LYS A 738 -20.35 -4.76 -6.82
N TYR A 739 -20.40 -6.04 -7.19
CA TYR A 739 -20.15 -6.47 -8.57
C TYR A 739 -21.09 -5.80 -9.59
N PHE A 740 -22.38 -5.79 -9.32
CA PHE A 740 -23.34 -5.13 -10.22
C PHE A 740 -23.23 -3.60 -10.17
N MET A 741 -22.83 -3.02 -9.04
CA MET A 741 -22.59 -1.58 -8.93
C MET A 741 -21.46 -1.11 -9.86
N ILE A 742 -20.42 -1.93 -10.09
CA ILE A 742 -19.30 -1.58 -10.98
C ILE A 742 -19.82 -1.15 -12.36
N GLU A 743 -20.68 -1.96 -12.99
CA GLU A 743 -21.23 -1.65 -14.32
C GLU A 743 -22.03 -0.34 -14.30
N LYS A 744 -22.83 -0.13 -13.25
CA LYS A 744 -23.68 1.06 -13.14
C LYS A 744 -22.87 2.34 -12.90
N SER A 745 -21.87 2.27 -12.01
CA SER A 745 -20.98 3.40 -11.75
C SER A 745 -20.15 3.79 -12.99
N TYR A 746 -19.66 2.81 -13.77
CA TYR A 746 -18.96 3.11 -15.04
C TYR A 746 -19.92 3.73 -16.07
N LYS A 747 -21.16 3.25 -16.19
CA LYS A 747 -22.15 3.88 -17.07
C LYS A 747 -22.46 5.31 -16.66
N ALA A 748 -22.60 5.57 -15.36
CA ALA A 748 -22.79 6.93 -14.84
C ALA A 748 -21.58 7.81 -15.15
N MET A 749 -20.37 7.33 -14.92
CA MET A 749 -19.13 8.04 -15.24
C MET A 749 -19.06 8.43 -16.73
N PHE A 750 -19.36 7.51 -17.66
CA PHE A 750 -19.36 7.82 -19.09
C PHE A 750 -20.39 8.87 -19.45
N ALA A 751 -21.61 8.78 -18.90
CA ALA A 751 -22.65 9.78 -19.15
C ALA A 751 -22.24 11.17 -18.63
N GLN A 752 -21.64 11.25 -17.44
CA GLN A 752 -21.15 12.51 -16.90
C GLN A 752 -19.92 13.05 -17.67
N ALA A 753 -19.04 12.18 -18.15
CA ALA A 753 -17.93 12.58 -19.01
C ALA A 753 -18.42 13.25 -20.31
N GLU A 754 -19.43 12.67 -20.93
CA GLU A 754 -20.03 13.23 -22.15
C GLU A 754 -20.72 14.56 -21.87
N ASN A 755 -21.49 14.63 -20.78
CA ASN A 755 -22.11 15.87 -20.33
C ASN A 755 -21.08 16.99 -20.08
N TYR A 756 -20.01 16.67 -19.32
CA TYR A 756 -18.94 17.64 -19.06
C TYR A 756 -18.29 18.17 -20.36
N GLN A 757 -18.00 17.28 -21.32
CA GLN A 757 -17.41 17.70 -22.60
C GLN A 757 -18.35 18.62 -23.40
N MET A 758 -19.66 18.36 -23.41
CA MET A 758 -20.65 19.22 -24.04
C MET A 758 -20.74 20.59 -23.37
N VAL A 759 -20.79 20.62 -22.03
CA VAL A 759 -20.87 21.87 -21.26
C VAL A 759 -19.58 22.66 -21.42
N LYS A 760 -18.40 22.02 -21.40
CA LYS A 760 -17.09 22.67 -21.61
C LYS A 760 -17.04 23.34 -22.98
N ALA A 761 -17.53 22.68 -24.04
CA ALA A 761 -17.59 23.29 -25.37
C ALA A 761 -18.51 24.51 -25.42
N LYS A 762 -19.66 24.48 -24.76
CA LYS A 762 -20.59 25.64 -24.65
C LYS A 762 -19.97 26.79 -23.86
N TYR A 763 -19.26 26.45 -22.76
CA TYR A 763 -18.57 27.44 -21.92
C TYR A 763 -17.47 28.20 -22.72
N LEU A 764 -16.69 27.48 -23.51
CA LEU A 764 -15.67 28.07 -24.40
C LEU A 764 -16.27 29.07 -25.37
N ARG A 765 -17.47 28.83 -25.89
CA ARG A 765 -18.20 29.73 -26.78
C ARG A 765 -18.88 30.88 -26.05
N GLY A 766 -18.96 30.81 -24.71
CA GLY A 766 -19.66 31.83 -23.89
C GLY A 766 -21.17 31.63 -23.82
N GLU A 767 -21.68 30.45 -24.16
CA GLU A 767 -23.12 30.14 -24.19
C GLU A 767 -23.67 29.76 -22.80
N VAL A 768 -22.81 29.35 -21.88
CA VAL A 768 -23.18 28.93 -20.52
C VAL A 768 -22.35 29.65 -19.46
N PRO A 769 -22.92 29.91 -18.27
CA PRO A 769 -22.21 30.55 -17.16
C PRO A 769 -21.30 29.55 -16.44
N ILE A 770 -20.39 30.08 -15.60
CA ILE A 770 -19.40 29.30 -14.82
C ILE A 770 -20.02 28.19 -13.96
N ASN A 771 -21.21 28.45 -13.39
CA ASN A 771 -21.87 27.45 -12.50
C ASN A 771 -22.15 26.13 -13.23
N GLN A 772 -22.54 26.17 -14.50
CA GLN A 772 -22.88 24.96 -15.25
C GLN A 772 -21.63 24.10 -15.57
N ILE A 773 -20.49 24.73 -15.86
CA ILE A 773 -19.26 23.97 -16.13
C ILE A 773 -18.67 23.43 -14.83
N ASP A 774 -18.73 24.19 -13.75
CA ASP A 774 -18.27 23.80 -12.43
C ASP A 774 -19.05 22.61 -11.91
N ASP A 775 -20.40 22.66 -11.98
CA ASP A 775 -21.27 21.54 -11.62
C ASP A 775 -21.01 20.29 -12.49
N ALA A 776 -20.88 20.47 -13.80
CA ALA A 776 -20.63 19.37 -14.72
C ALA A 776 -19.24 18.73 -14.51
N GLN A 777 -18.23 19.53 -14.20
CA GLN A 777 -16.89 19.07 -13.84
C GLN A 777 -16.91 18.25 -12.54
N THR A 778 -17.54 18.78 -11.51
CA THR A 778 -17.67 18.13 -10.20
C THR A 778 -18.38 16.78 -10.34
N LEU A 779 -19.54 16.74 -11.00
CA LEU A 779 -20.30 15.49 -11.22
C LEU A 779 -19.51 14.46 -12.01
N TYR A 780 -18.72 14.89 -12.99
CA TYR A 780 -17.87 13.96 -13.76
C TYR A 780 -16.78 13.34 -12.89
N PHE A 781 -16.04 14.14 -12.14
CA PHE A 781 -14.95 13.62 -11.31
C PHE A 781 -15.46 12.82 -10.11
N GLU A 782 -16.58 13.19 -9.50
CA GLU A 782 -17.26 12.39 -8.48
C GLU A 782 -17.68 11.03 -9.02
N ALA A 783 -18.29 10.98 -10.21
CA ALA A 783 -18.66 9.72 -10.86
C ALA A 783 -17.44 8.86 -11.20
N LYS A 784 -16.31 9.48 -11.56
CA LYS A 784 -15.04 8.79 -11.83
C LYS A 784 -14.46 8.18 -10.55
N LEU A 785 -14.49 8.89 -9.44
CA LEU A 785 -14.07 8.39 -8.14
C LEU A 785 -15.00 7.27 -7.63
N ASP A 786 -16.33 7.40 -7.83
CA ASP A 786 -17.30 6.38 -7.46
C ASP A 786 -17.11 5.08 -8.25
N ALA A 787 -16.82 5.18 -9.55
CA ALA A 787 -16.53 4.01 -10.39
C ALA A 787 -15.28 3.25 -9.90
N LEU A 788 -14.21 3.97 -9.57
CA LEU A 788 -13.00 3.39 -8.98
C LEU A 788 -13.30 2.76 -7.61
N ASN A 789 -13.99 3.48 -6.74
CA ASN A 789 -14.34 2.99 -5.40
C ASN A 789 -15.17 1.70 -5.47
N SER A 790 -16.19 1.65 -6.35
CA SER A 790 -17.04 0.47 -6.53
C SER A 790 -16.22 -0.78 -6.91
N GLN A 791 -15.19 -0.63 -7.76
CA GLN A 791 -14.32 -1.72 -8.17
C GLN A 791 -13.46 -2.24 -7.00
N TYR A 792 -12.82 -1.35 -6.26
CA TYR A 792 -11.94 -1.73 -5.15
C TYR A 792 -12.72 -2.28 -3.95
N GLU A 793 -13.90 -1.76 -3.68
CA GLU A 793 -14.81 -2.31 -2.66
C GLU A 793 -15.20 -3.76 -2.97
N PHE A 794 -15.46 -4.09 -4.24
CA PHE A 794 -15.68 -5.48 -4.65
C PHE A 794 -14.47 -6.38 -4.32
N TYR A 795 -13.23 -5.92 -4.57
CA TYR A 795 -12.03 -6.68 -4.24
C TYR A 795 -11.86 -6.91 -2.73
N LYS A 796 -12.23 -5.95 -1.90
CA LYS A 796 -12.24 -6.10 -0.43
C LYS A 796 -13.20 -7.22 0.01
N GLU A 797 -14.40 -7.30 -0.60
CA GLU A 797 -15.35 -8.38 -0.30
C GLU A 797 -14.81 -9.76 -0.72
N LEU A 798 -14.07 -9.86 -1.84
CA LEU A 798 -13.41 -11.12 -2.24
C LEU A 798 -12.37 -11.57 -1.20
N ILE A 799 -11.52 -10.69 -0.73
CA ILE A 799 -10.51 -11.01 0.31
C ILE A 799 -11.21 -11.46 1.59
N TRP A 800 -12.35 -10.87 1.94
CA TRP A 800 -13.10 -11.27 3.12
C TRP A 800 -13.63 -12.71 3.00
N VAL A 801 -14.19 -13.09 1.85
CA VAL A 801 -14.60 -14.49 1.58
C VAL A 801 -13.41 -15.43 1.72
N GLN A 802 -12.25 -15.07 1.16
CA GLN A 802 -11.03 -15.87 1.24
C GLN A 802 -10.50 -16.01 2.66
N ARG A 803 -10.65 -15.00 3.51
CA ARG A 803 -10.36 -15.10 4.94
C ARG A 803 -11.22 -16.17 5.61
N GLY A 804 -12.50 -16.21 5.31
CA GLY A 804 -13.42 -17.25 5.81
C GLY A 804 -12.97 -18.68 5.42
N LEU A 805 -12.36 -18.82 4.26
CA LEU A 805 -11.79 -20.07 3.76
C LEU A 805 -10.35 -20.33 4.22
N LEU A 806 -9.78 -19.50 5.07
CA LEU A 806 -8.35 -19.52 5.48
C LEU A 806 -7.35 -19.55 4.31
N SER A 807 -7.73 -18.94 3.20
CA SER A 807 -6.95 -18.93 1.96
C SER A 807 -6.88 -17.51 1.39
N VAL A 808 -6.48 -16.54 2.22
CA VAL A 808 -6.39 -15.12 1.84
C VAL A 808 -5.44 -14.95 0.64
N ASN A 809 -4.35 -15.70 0.61
CA ASN A 809 -3.52 -15.83 -0.59
C ASN A 809 -3.90 -17.13 -1.33
N TRP A 810 -4.75 -16.99 -2.37
CA TRP A 810 -5.23 -18.15 -3.12
C TRP A 810 -4.12 -18.91 -3.85
N THR A 811 -3.02 -18.27 -4.19
CA THR A 811 -1.86 -18.96 -4.82
C THR A 811 -1.33 -20.08 -3.94
N LYS A 812 -1.43 -19.92 -2.61
CA LYS A 812 -0.99 -20.88 -1.59
C LYS A 812 -2.14 -21.64 -0.92
N ALA A 813 -3.34 -21.53 -1.45
CA ALA A 813 -4.47 -22.29 -0.94
C ALA A 813 -4.15 -23.81 -0.94
N SER A 814 -4.63 -24.50 0.09
CA SER A 814 -4.39 -25.92 0.24
C SER A 814 -4.91 -26.70 -0.99
N PRO A 815 -4.27 -27.82 -1.37
CA PRO A 815 -4.81 -28.66 -2.45
C PRO A 815 -6.27 -29.06 -2.22
N GLY A 816 -6.68 -29.23 -0.96
CA GLY A 816 -8.07 -29.50 -0.58
C GLY A 816 -9.01 -28.34 -0.89
N ALA A 817 -8.63 -27.11 -0.57
CA ALA A 817 -9.41 -25.91 -0.89
C ALA A 817 -9.55 -25.72 -2.40
N LYS A 818 -8.46 -25.88 -3.17
CA LYS A 818 -8.50 -25.82 -4.64
C LYS A 818 -9.39 -26.90 -5.24
N LYS A 819 -9.27 -28.14 -4.75
CA LYS A 819 -10.12 -29.25 -5.20
C LYS A 819 -11.59 -29.02 -4.84
N TRP A 820 -11.87 -28.46 -3.66
CA TRP A 820 -13.21 -28.12 -3.22
C TRP A 820 -13.85 -27.08 -4.17
N ILE A 821 -13.14 -25.99 -4.47
CA ILE A 821 -13.60 -24.97 -5.43
C ILE A 821 -13.83 -25.58 -6.82
N GLN A 822 -12.91 -26.39 -7.32
CA GLN A 822 -13.03 -27.05 -8.63
C GLN A 822 -14.21 -28.05 -8.68
N GLY A 823 -14.58 -28.62 -7.55
CA GLY A 823 -15.73 -29.52 -7.43
C GLY A 823 -17.10 -28.84 -7.42
N ILE A 824 -17.16 -27.53 -7.16
CA ILE A 824 -18.43 -26.78 -7.07
C ILE A 824 -19.27 -26.89 -8.36
N PRO A 825 -18.73 -26.71 -9.57
CA PRO A 825 -19.51 -26.84 -10.80
C PRO A 825 -20.12 -28.23 -11.02
N ALA A 826 -19.49 -29.27 -10.54
CA ALA A 826 -19.98 -30.66 -10.61
C ALA A 826 -21.09 -30.95 -9.61
N ILE A 827 -21.11 -30.26 -8.48
CA ILE A 827 -22.13 -30.41 -7.44
C ILE A 827 -23.39 -29.62 -7.77
N LEU A 828 -23.27 -28.53 -8.51
CA LEU A 828 -24.40 -27.71 -8.94
C LEU A 828 -25.09 -28.38 -10.15
N PRO A 829 -26.41 -28.54 -10.15
CA PRO A 829 -27.13 -29.20 -11.26
C PRO A 829 -26.81 -28.45 -12.57
N ALA A 830 -26.64 -29.25 -13.67
CA ALA A 830 -26.52 -28.70 -15.01
C ALA A 830 -27.74 -27.82 -15.33
N GLU A 831 -27.53 -26.75 -16.08
CA GLU A 831 -28.63 -25.86 -16.47
C GLU A 831 -29.65 -26.61 -17.29
N GLU A 832 -30.88 -26.66 -16.80
CA GLU A 832 -32.05 -26.70 -17.70
C GLU A 832 -32.14 -25.32 -18.33
N ASP A 833 -31.98 -25.23 -19.64
CA ASP A 833 -32.08 -24.03 -20.43
C ASP A 833 -33.38 -23.28 -20.13
N PHE A 834 -33.33 -22.30 -19.25
CA PHE A 834 -34.38 -21.27 -19.21
C PHE A 834 -34.05 -20.25 -20.30
N THR A 835 -34.49 -20.51 -21.50
CA THR A 835 -34.68 -19.49 -22.53
C THR A 835 -35.79 -18.54 -22.04
N LEU A 836 -35.40 -17.33 -21.65
CA LEU A 836 -36.27 -16.15 -21.62
C LEU A 836 -35.98 -15.31 -22.85
#